data_a1597107f70acf508fcf4c5de724f501
#
_entry.id   a1597107f70acf508fcf4c5de724f501
#
_cell.length_a   1.000
_cell.length_b   1.000
_cell.length_c   1.000
_cell.angle_alpha   90.00
_cell.angle_beta   90.00
_cell.angle_gamma   90.00
#
_symmetry.space_group_name_H-M   'P 1'
#
loop_
_entity.id
_entity.type
_entity.pdbx_description
1 polymer ?
#
loop_
_entity_poly.entity_id
_entity_poly.type
_entity_poly.pdbx_seq_one_letter_code
_entity_poly.pdbx_strand_id
1 'polypeptide(L)'
;SARSVIVVGPELKMHECGLPKDMAAELYKPFIIRKLIERGVVKTVKSAKKIIDRKEPIIFDILEHVMKGHPVLLNRAPTLHRHGILAFQPRMIEGKAIQLHPLACAGFNADFDGDQMAVHLPLSNEAILEAQLLMLGSHNILDPANGNPITVPSQDMILGLYYITKDRAGAKGEGLTFYSPEECEIALNEGKVDMHAIVKVRITDERTGETSLVETTPGRILVNYYVPSEVGYKNVTLGKKAVKEIITDVIKTCGVARTAKFLDEIKDLGYKMAFKGGLSFNLNDILIPEEKAEFVAKGNQVVEEVTGLYMEGLMTDNERYNKVVAAWGEVDAQVTNVLMKHMKEADQGFNSVFMMMDSGARGSKQQIKQLAGMRGLMAKPQKAGVTDSRQTIENPILSNFKEGLSVLEYFISTHGARKGLADTALKTADAGYLTRRLVDVSHDVIITETDCGTLRGLTARAIKQNDNVVATLTQRILGRVSVHDIYDFEGNLIVAAGEEIRETACAAIEAAGIESVEIRSVLTCEAKQGVCAKCYGRNLASRKMVQKGEAVGVIAAQAIGEPGTQLTLRTFHSGGVAGNAATQNTYALTQSGRVEIDELRTITTEAGDVIVVSRLNELRLVDEKTGVVLTTFNIPYASKLFVTPGESYEKGTQVCEWDPYKATLIIEQAGRLQYSDVIEGVTVKTEIDDQTGKKEVTIIETKDRTKMPQAHIVDAEGNILRTYNLPVKALLVHTDGTDVKVGDSLFTQTRSFGTAGDITGGLPRVTELFEARNPSNPAIVAEIDGEVTFGRIK
;
A
#
# COMPACT_ATOMS: atom_id res chain seq x y z
N SER A 1 19.66 -1.34 33.77
CA SER A 1 19.11 -1.88 32.53
C SER A 1 19.38 -3.38 32.44
N ALA A 2 18.49 -4.11 31.80
CA ALA A 2 18.59 -5.55 31.58
C ALA A 2 18.20 -5.88 30.17
N ARG A 3 18.46 -7.12 29.72
CA ARG A 3 18.07 -7.60 28.39
C ARG A 3 17.73 -9.08 28.46
N SER A 4 16.66 -9.49 27.82
CA SER A 4 16.28 -10.89 27.71
C SER A 4 15.46 -11.14 26.44
N VAL A 5 15.25 -12.42 26.14
CA VAL A 5 14.34 -12.87 25.07
C VAL A 5 12.90 -12.52 25.47
N ILE A 6 12.07 -12.25 24.47
CA ILE A 6 10.64 -11.97 24.66
C ILE A 6 9.80 -13.19 24.30
N VAL A 7 8.69 -13.34 25.01
CA VAL A 7 7.63 -14.34 24.73
C VAL A 7 6.27 -13.66 24.79
N VAL A 8 5.27 -14.27 24.19
CA VAL A 8 3.91 -13.74 24.22
C VAL A 8 3.31 -13.84 25.62
N GLY A 9 2.65 -12.79 26.06
CA GLY A 9 1.88 -12.73 27.30
C GLY A 9 0.41 -12.42 27.02
N PRO A 10 -0.42 -13.41 26.62
CA PRO A 10 -1.81 -13.18 26.24
C PRO A 10 -2.69 -12.70 27.40
N GLU A 11 -2.33 -13.02 28.63
CA GLU A 11 -3.07 -12.64 29.84
C GLU A 11 -2.79 -11.21 30.32
N LEU A 12 -1.76 -10.56 29.76
CA LEU A 12 -1.40 -9.20 30.14
C LEU A 12 -2.44 -8.19 29.64
N LYS A 13 -2.60 -7.12 30.42
CA LYS A 13 -3.34 -5.94 29.96
C LYS A 13 -2.46 -5.04 29.11
N MET A 14 -3.06 -4.15 28.32
CA MET A 14 -2.37 -3.28 27.38
C MET A 14 -1.25 -2.43 28.03
N HIS A 15 -1.35 -2.11 29.31
CA HIS A 15 -0.36 -1.34 30.06
C HIS A 15 0.63 -2.20 30.84
N GLU A 16 0.51 -3.53 30.79
CA GLU A 16 1.33 -4.46 31.58
C GLU A 16 2.39 -5.16 30.74
N CYS A 17 3.51 -5.51 31.36
CA CYS A 17 4.49 -6.46 30.85
C CYS A 17 4.87 -7.47 31.90
N GLY A 18 5.25 -8.68 31.52
CA GLY A 18 5.76 -9.69 32.41
C GLY A 18 7.28 -9.58 32.57
N LEU A 19 7.75 -9.35 33.78
CA LEU A 19 9.19 -9.25 34.10
C LEU A 19 9.63 -10.42 34.96
N PRO A 20 10.68 -11.18 34.58
CA PRO A 20 11.23 -12.25 35.39
C PRO A 20 11.61 -11.76 36.78
N LYS A 21 11.26 -12.53 37.83
CA LYS A 21 11.54 -12.17 39.22
C LYS A 21 13.00 -11.82 39.51
N ASP A 22 13.92 -12.59 38.96
CA ASP A 22 15.36 -12.38 39.14
C ASP A 22 15.82 -11.07 38.48
N MET A 23 15.31 -10.77 37.31
CA MET A 23 15.60 -9.55 36.60
C MET A 23 15.02 -8.33 37.33
N ALA A 24 13.78 -8.44 37.81
CA ALA A 24 13.14 -7.39 38.59
C ALA A 24 13.89 -7.10 39.90
N ALA A 25 14.31 -8.12 40.62
CA ALA A 25 15.08 -7.95 41.84
C ALA A 25 16.40 -7.19 41.61
N GLU A 26 17.09 -7.46 40.52
CA GLU A 26 18.34 -6.76 40.20
C GLU A 26 18.09 -5.32 39.69
N LEU A 27 17.06 -5.09 38.86
CA LEU A 27 16.71 -3.75 38.37
C LEU A 27 16.28 -2.82 39.53
N TYR A 28 15.44 -3.29 40.43
CA TYR A 28 14.90 -2.51 41.55
C TYR A 28 15.78 -2.56 42.79
N LYS A 29 16.98 -3.15 42.73
CA LYS A 29 17.90 -3.33 43.85
C LYS A 29 18.10 -2.09 44.73
N PRO A 30 18.31 -0.87 44.19
CA PRO A 30 18.45 0.33 45.03
C PRO A 30 17.19 0.64 45.83
N PHE A 31 16.02 0.45 45.24
CA PHE A 31 14.74 0.73 45.92
C PHE A 31 14.40 -0.32 46.96
N ILE A 32 14.75 -1.58 46.70
CA ILE A 32 14.62 -2.68 47.71
C ILE A 32 15.52 -2.43 48.90
N ILE A 33 16.79 -2.05 48.69
CA ILE A 33 17.74 -1.72 49.74
C ILE A 33 17.20 -0.60 50.63
N ARG A 34 16.68 0.46 50.01
CA ARG A 34 16.06 1.58 50.71
C ARG A 34 14.88 1.12 51.57
N LYS A 35 13.98 0.31 51.03
CA LYS A 35 12.81 -0.20 51.75
C LYS A 35 13.15 -1.19 52.86
N LEU A 36 14.19 -2.03 52.70
CA LEU A 36 14.70 -2.92 53.74
C LEU A 36 15.25 -2.14 54.93
N ILE A 37 15.93 -1.02 54.68
CA ILE A 37 16.45 -0.14 55.73
C ILE A 37 15.32 0.64 56.41
N GLU A 38 14.38 1.20 55.64
CA GLU A 38 13.20 1.92 56.15
C GLU A 38 12.32 1.04 57.04
N ARG A 39 12.13 -0.24 56.67
CA ARG A 39 11.37 -1.22 57.48
C ARG A 39 12.16 -1.77 58.69
N GLY A 40 13.41 -1.38 58.83
CA GLY A 40 14.24 -1.82 59.97
C GLY A 40 14.71 -3.29 59.89
N VAL A 41 14.48 -3.98 58.77
CA VAL A 41 14.90 -5.38 58.59
C VAL A 41 16.43 -5.49 58.57
N VAL A 42 17.10 -4.48 58.05
CA VAL A 42 18.57 -4.37 58.03
C VAL A 42 19.04 -2.98 58.44
N LYS A 43 20.22 -2.93 59.05
CA LYS A 43 20.83 -1.66 59.45
C LYS A 43 21.85 -1.11 58.48
N THR A 44 22.36 -1.95 57.55
CA THR A 44 23.43 -1.55 56.63
C THR A 44 23.14 -2.01 55.21
N VAL A 45 23.63 -1.24 54.21
CA VAL A 45 23.54 -1.57 52.78
C VAL A 45 24.21 -2.91 52.46
N LYS A 46 25.32 -3.25 53.16
CA LYS A 46 26.04 -4.52 53.00
C LYS A 46 25.17 -5.72 53.40
N SER A 47 24.43 -5.62 54.50
CA SER A 47 23.50 -6.67 54.92
C SER A 47 22.31 -6.79 53.98
N ALA A 48 21.78 -5.66 53.49
CA ALA A 48 20.71 -5.66 52.50
C ALA A 48 21.12 -6.38 51.19
N LYS A 49 22.33 -6.11 50.70
CA LYS A 49 22.85 -6.80 49.49
C LYS A 49 22.94 -8.31 49.72
N LYS A 50 23.43 -8.77 50.86
CA LYS A 50 23.51 -10.20 51.19
C LYS A 50 22.13 -10.88 51.18
N ILE A 51 21.10 -10.23 51.72
CA ILE A 51 19.72 -10.74 51.69
C ILE A 51 19.23 -10.85 50.26
N ILE A 52 19.46 -9.81 49.41
CA ILE A 52 19.07 -9.81 47.99
C ILE A 52 19.78 -10.96 47.25
N ASP A 53 21.08 -11.13 47.46
CA ASP A 53 21.86 -12.17 46.80
C ASP A 53 21.39 -13.60 47.20
N ARG A 54 20.83 -13.74 48.43
CA ARG A 54 20.22 -15.00 48.90
C ARG A 54 18.80 -15.23 48.42
N LYS A 55 18.17 -14.23 47.76
CA LYS A 55 16.78 -14.30 47.24
C LYS A 55 15.75 -14.71 48.32
N GLU A 56 15.88 -14.13 49.53
CA GLU A 56 14.95 -14.41 50.63
C GLU A 56 13.50 -13.98 50.26
N PRO A 57 12.44 -14.71 50.67
CA PRO A 57 11.04 -14.42 50.28
C PRO A 57 10.59 -12.99 50.55
N ILE A 58 11.07 -12.37 51.62
CA ILE A 58 10.76 -10.99 52.03
C ILE A 58 11.11 -9.97 50.93
N ILE A 59 12.07 -10.31 50.04
CA ILE A 59 12.48 -9.43 48.94
C ILE A 59 11.36 -9.34 47.90
N PHE A 60 10.71 -10.44 47.59
CA PHE A 60 9.64 -10.48 46.59
C PHE A 60 8.39 -9.73 47.07
N ASP A 61 8.07 -9.76 48.37
CA ASP A 61 6.99 -8.97 48.95
C ASP A 61 7.28 -7.46 48.87
N ILE A 62 8.52 -7.08 49.16
CA ILE A 62 8.96 -5.69 49.03
C ILE A 62 9.00 -5.27 47.55
N LEU A 63 9.49 -6.15 46.70
CA LEU A 63 9.57 -5.91 45.26
C LEU A 63 8.18 -5.67 44.66
N GLU A 64 7.19 -6.49 45.00
CA GLU A 64 5.81 -6.30 44.52
C GLU A 64 5.27 -4.92 44.94
N HIS A 65 5.53 -4.51 46.16
CA HIS A 65 5.12 -3.20 46.66
C HIS A 65 5.83 -2.04 45.95
N VAL A 66 7.13 -2.17 45.66
CA VAL A 66 7.94 -1.16 44.98
C VAL A 66 7.58 -1.05 43.49
N MET A 67 7.25 -2.17 42.87
CA MET A 67 6.87 -2.20 41.44
C MET A 67 5.53 -1.53 41.15
N LYS A 68 4.61 -1.48 42.14
CA LYS A 68 3.32 -0.81 41.96
C LYS A 68 3.52 0.68 41.68
N GLY A 69 3.07 1.18 40.54
CA GLY A 69 3.24 2.57 40.17
C GLY A 69 4.63 2.97 39.69
N HIS A 70 5.54 2.01 39.50
CA HIS A 70 6.90 2.27 38.99
C HIS A 70 7.11 1.54 37.67
N PRO A 71 6.83 2.17 36.53
CA PRO A 71 6.90 1.54 35.23
C PRO A 71 8.33 1.26 34.77
N VAL A 72 8.48 0.35 33.85
CA VAL A 72 9.73 0.07 33.14
C VAL A 72 9.59 0.45 31.64
N LEU A 73 10.69 0.84 31.03
CA LEU A 73 10.75 1.08 29.60
C LEU A 73 11.25 -0.18 28.89
N LEU A 74 10.49 -0.65 27.91
CA LEU A 74 10.91 -1.73 27.01
C LEU A 74 11.36 -1.11 25.68
N ASN A 75 12.50 -1.58 25.18
CA ASN A 75 13.05 -1.14 23.89
C ASN A 75 13.46 -2.32 23.04
N ARG A 76 13.10 -2.31 21.77
CA ARG A 76 13.57 -3.25 20.74
C ARG A 76 14.42 -2.52 19.72
N ALA A 77 15.64 -2.98 19.50
CA ALA A 77 16.48 -2.51 18.39
C ALA A 77 16.14 -3.25 17.07
N PRO A 78 16.11 -2.56 15.93
CA PRO A 78 16.34 -1.13 15.74
C PRO A 78 15.14 -0.27 16.15
N THR A 79 15.37 0.85 16.84
CA THR A 79 14.33 1.80 17.21
C THR A 79 14.06 2.75 16.03
N LEU A 80 13.07 2.41 15.20
CA LEU A 80 12.78 3.14 13.96
C LEU A 80 11.87 4.36 14.21
N HIS A 81 10.98 4.28 15.19
CA HIS A 81 10.04 5.33 15.56
C HIS A 81 9.76 5.27 17.08
N ARG A 82 8.99 6.21 17.60
CA ARG A 82 8.75 6.34 19.04
C ARG A 82 8.09 5.13 19.69
N HIS A 83 7.34 4.29 18.95
CA HIS A 83 6.77 3.05 19.45
C HIS A 83 7.82 1.94 19.68
N GLY A 84 9.05 2.13 19.24
CA GLY A 84 10.16 1.23 19.53
C GLY A 84 10.65 1.31 20.99
N ILE A 85 10.18 2.29 21.76
CA ILE A 85 10.42 2.41 23.19
C ILE A 85 9.14 2.86 23.90
N LEU A 86 8.56 1.98 24.71
CA LEU A 86 7.31 2.23 25.43
C LEU A 86 7.46 1.85 26.89
N ALA A 87 6.68 2.51 27.75
CA ALA A 87 6.59 2.19 29.17
C ALA A 87 5.48 1.16 29.44
N PHE A 88 5.73 0.28 30.38
CA PHE A 88 4.77 -0.71 30.85
C PHE A 88 4.86 -0.84 32.36
N GLN A 89 3.72 -1.14 33.00
CA GLN A 89 3.68 -1.52 34.38
C GLN A 89 4.15 -2.96 34.50
N PRO A 90 5.26 -3.25 35.18
CA PRO A 90 5.78 -4.61 35.30
C PRO A 90 4.92 -5.47 36.23
N ARG A 91 4.74 -6.74 35.84
CA ARG A 91 4.16 -7.81 36.65
C ARG A 91 5.22 -8.90 36.83
N MET A 92 5.40 -9.39 38.04
CA MET A 92 6.36 -10.47 38.28
C MET A 92 5.86 -11.78 37.68
N ILE A 93 6.74 -12.45 36.96
CA ILE A 93 6.49 -13.75 36.36
C ILE A 93 7.63 -14.73 36.71
N GLU A 94 7.29 -16.00 36.69
CA GLU A 94 8.27 -17.07 36.72
C GLU A 94 8.96 -17.24 35.34
N GLY A 95 10.18 -17.76 35.35
CA GLY A 95 10.94 -17.97 34.10
C GLY A 95 12.04 -16.95 33.89
N LYS A 96 12.61 -16.89 32.68
CA LYS A 96 13.75 -16.04 32.32
C LYS A 96 13.43 -15.08 31.17
N ALA A 97 12.31 -15.26 30.47
CA ALA A 97 11.91 -14.45 29.34
C ALA A 97 10.93 -13.36 29.76
N ILE A 98 11.00 -12.22 29.07
CA ILE A 98 10.07 -11.10 29.25
C ILE A 98 8.78 -11.44 28.53
N GLN A 99 7.63 -11.27 29.17
CA GLN A 99 6.33 -11.39 28.51
C GLN A 99 5.91 -10.03 27.95
N LEU A 100 5.59 -10.02 26.65
CA LEU A 100 5.11 -8.82 25.94
C LEU A 100 3.64 -8.99 25.55
N HIS A 101 2.88 -7.91 25.70
CA HIS A 101 1.49 -7.87 25.26
C HIS A 101 1.39 -8.06 23.73
N PRO A 102 0.55 -8.96 23.20
CA PRO A 102 0.53 -9.28 21.78
C PRO A 102 0.17 -8.07 20.88
N LEU A 103 -0.65 -7.14 21.34
CA LEU A 103 -0.99 -5.94 20.57
C LEU A 103 0.16 -4.91 20.48
N ALA A 104 1.12 -4.97 21.39
CA ALA A 104 2.29 -4.10 21.36
C ALA A 104 3.32 -4.52 20.29
N CYS A 105 3.28 -5.78 19.85
CA CYS A 105 4.25 -6.32 18.89
C CYS A 105 4.33 -5.53 17.58
N ALA A 106 3.20 -5.01 17.08
CA ALA A 106 3.17 -4.22 15.85
C ALA A 106 3.98 -2.92 15.96
N GLY A 107 3.89 -2.22 17.10
CA GLY A 107 4.65 -1.00 17.37
C GLY A 107 6.16 -1.23 17.50
N PHE A 108 6.55 -2.33 18.12
CA PHE A 108 7.95 -2.72 18.22
C PHE A 108 8.50 -3.42 16.96
N ASN A 109 7.64 -3.76 16.01
CA ASN A 109 7.98 -4.68 14.92
C ASN A 109 8.65 -5.96 15.45
N ALA A 110 8.11 -6.51 16.57
CA ALA A 110 8.66 -7.65 17.30
C ALA A 110 7.91 -8.93 16.94
N ASP A 111 8.66 -10.03 16.87
CA ASP A 111 8.11 -11.38 16.82
C ASP A 111 8.77 -12.25 17.91
N PHE A 112 8.31 -13.48 18.04
CA PHE A 112 8.75 -14.37 19.13
C PHE A 112 9.64 -15.51 18.62
N ASP A 113 10.40 -15.26 17.56
CA ASP A 113 11.34 -16.21 16.95
C ASP A 113 12.74 -16.22 17.59
N GLY A 114 12.93 -15.47 18.64
CA GLY A 114 14.22 -15.28 19.35
C GLY A 114 14.58 -13.81 19.57
N ASP A 115 13.66 -12.89 19.27
CA ASP A 115 13.83 -11.47 19.52
C ASP A 115 14.10 -11.19 20.99
N GLN A 116 14.97 -10.20 21.24
CA GLN A 116 15.33 -9.72 22.57
C GLN A 116 14.92 -8.27 22.73
N MET A 117 14.56 -7.90 23.96
CA MET A 117 14.28 -6.52 24.33
C MET A 117 15.12 -6.07 25.51
N ALA A 118 15.51 -4.81 25.49
CA ALA A 118 16.15 -4.15 26.62
C ALA A 118 15.09 -3.58 27.57
N VAL A 119 15.38 -3.65 28.85
CA VAL A 119 14.54 -3.09 29.91
C VAL A 119 15.31 -1.97 30.61
N HIS A 120 14.68 -0.81 30.78
CA HIS A 120 15.26 0.33 31.44
C HIS A 120 14.34 0.79 32.58
N LEU A 121 14.91 1.12 33.71
CA LEU A 121 14.16 1.59 34.88
C LEU A 121 14.33 3.10 35.02
N PRO A 122 13.25 3.91 34.99
CA PRO A 122 13.30 5.32 35.41
C PRO A 122 13.68 5.46 36.87
N LEU A 123 14.58 6.37 37.17
CA LEU A 123 15.12 6.50 38.54
C LEU A 123 14.53 7.69 39.29
N SER A 124 14.32 8.84 38.64
CA SER A 124 13.76 10.03 39.28
C SER A 124 12.23 10.03 39.23
N ASN A 125 11.59 10.76 40.14
CA ASN A 125 10.14 10.89 40.18
C ASN A 125 9.60 11.57 38.91
N GLU A 126 10.35 12.54 38.38
CA GLU A 126 10.01 13.21 37.12
C GLU A 126 10.02 12.22 35.94
N ALA A 127 11.06 11.38 35.84
CA ALA A 127 11.16 10.35 34.81
C ALA A 127 10.06 9.29 34.95
N ILE A 128 9.67 8.92 36.18
CA ILE A 128 8.56 8.00 36.44
C ILE A 128 7.24 8.60 35.94
N LEU A 129 6.99 9.89 36.23
CA LEU A 129 5.78 10.59 35.77
C LEU A 129 5.73 10.72 34.27
N GLU A 130 6.85 11.08 33.61
CA GLU A 130 6.93 11.12 32.16
C GLU A 130 6.66 9.75 31.56
N ALA A 131 7.23 8.68 32.10
CA ALA A 131 6.97 7.32 31.63
C ALA A 131 5.50 6.93 31.77
N GLN A 132 4.84 7.30 32.86
CA GLN A 132 3.42 7.00 33.08
C GLN A 132 2.48 7.83 32.19
N LEU A 133 2.73 9.13 32.03
CA LEU A 133 1.82 10.03 31.33
C LEU A 133 2.01 10.04 29.81
N LEU A 134 3.26 10.00 29.35
CA LEU A 134 3.61 10.18 27.93
C LEU A 134 3.97 8.87 27.20
N MET A 135 4.65 7.94 27.89
CA MET A 135 5.24 6.76 27.23
C MET A 135 4.48 5.46 27.48
N LEU A 136 3.45 5.46 28.31
CA LEU A 136 2.70 4.22 28.60
C LEU A 136 2.09 3.63 27.32
N GLY A 137 2.23 2.32 27.13
CA GLY A 137 1.77 1.64 25.93
C GLY A 137 0.27 1.81 25.63
N SER A 138 -0.57 1.86 26.69
CA SER A 138 -2.01 2.12 26.57
C SER A 138 -2.35 3.55 26.12
N HIS A 139 -1.44 4.52 26.25
CA HIS A 139 -1.64 5.89 25.79
C HIS A 139 -1.16 6.13 24.36
N ASN A 140 -0.30 5.24 23.82
CA ASN A 140 0.30 5.34 22.50
C ASN A 140 -0.32 4.34 21.51
N ILE A 141 -1.64 4.41 21.35
CA ILE A 141 -2.41 3.53 20.44
C ILE A 141 -2.31 3.99 18.99
N LEU A 142 -2.24 5.31 18.77
CA LEU A 142 -2.23 5.92 17.45
C LEU A 142 -0.82 6.17 16.92
N ASP A 143 -0.64 5.94 15.62
CA ASP A 143 0.59 6.28 14.92
C ASP A 143 0.67 7.79 14.67
N PRO A 144 1.74 8.48 15.08
CA PRO A 144 1.93 9.90 14.80
C PRO A 144 2.13 10.23 13.32
N ALA A 145 2.50 9.25 12.49
CA ALA A 145 2.71 9.45 11.05
C ALA A 145 1.38 9.67 10.28
N ASN A 146 0.36 8.89 10.60
CA ASN A 146 -0.91 8.87 9.84
C ASN A 146 -2.18 8.95 10.70
N GLY A 147 -2.06 8.92 12.03
CA GLY A 147 -3.19 8.96 12.96
C GLY A 147 -4.05 7.71 13.00
N ASN A 148 -3.61 6.63 12.37
CA ASN A 148 -4.28 5.33 12.43
C ASN A 148 -3.86 4.54 13.67
N PRO A 149 -4.70 3.63 14.19
CA PRO A 149 -4.29 2.74 15.26
C PRO A 149 -3.19 1.79 14.77
N ILE A 150 -2.09 1.72 15.55
CA ILE A 150 -0.99 0.79 15.34
C ILE A 150 -1.22 -0.52 16.10
N THR A 151 -1.85 -0.45 17.26
CA THR A 151 -2.21 -1.59 18.12
C THR A 151 -3.51 -2.22 17.61
N VAL A 152 -3.42 -3.01 16.56
CA VAL A 152 -4.56 -3.71 15.96
C VAL A 152 -4.40 -5.20 16.21
N PRO A 153 -5.48 -5.92 16.60
CA PRO A 153 -5.45 -7.38 16.67
C PRO A 153 -4.90 -8.00 15.39
N SER A 154 -4.13 -9.06 15.53
CA SER A 154 -3.48 -9.76 14.40
C SER A 154 -3.52 -11.27 14.62
N GLN A 155 -3.15 -12.03 13.60
CA GLN A 155 -3.04 -13.49 13.64
C GLN A 155 -4.29 -14.16 14.24
N ASP A 156 -4.14 -14.99 15.28
CA ASP A 156 -5.24 -15.76 15.88
C ASP A 156 -6.36 -14.90 16.44
N MET A 157 -6.05 -13.71 16.92
CA MET A 157 -7.06 -12.76 17.41
C MET A 157 -8.03 -12.37 16.30
N ILE A 158 -7.50 -11.97 15.13
CA ILE A 158 -8.34 -11.61 13.97
C ILE A 158 -9.04 -12.85 13.41
N LEU A 159 -8.35 -13.97 13.32
CA LEU A 159 -8.94 -15.21 12.82
C LEU A 159 -10.16 -15.64 13.65
N GLY A 160 -10.05 -15.56 15.00
CA GLY A 160 -11.18 -15.86 15.88
C GLY A 160 -12.34 -14.89 15.73
N LEU A 161 -12.08 -13.59 15.61
CA LEU A 161 -13.10 -12.57 15.37
C LEU A 161 -13.76 -12.73 13.99
N TYR A 162 -13.00 -13.05 12.97
CA TYR A 162 -13.51 -13.33 11.64
C TYR A 162 -14.40 -14.58 11.63
N TYR A 163 -13.95 -15.66 12.25
CA TYR A 163 -14.70 -16.89 12.35
C TYR A 163 -16.05 -16.68 13.01
N ILE A 164 -16.11 -16.03 14.16
CA ILE A 164 -17.37 -15.80 14.90
C ILE A 164 -18.36 -14.92 14.14
N THR A 165 -17.87 -13.94 13.35
CA THR A 165 -18.73 -12.98 12.65
C THR A 165 -19.13 -13.38 11.25
N LYS A 166 -18.57 -14.50 10.74
CA LYS A 166 -18.92 -15.03 9.43
C LYS A 166 -20.25 -15.72 9.45
N ASP A 167 -21.07 -15.49 8.44
CA ASP A 167 -22.37 -16.13 8.22
C ASP A 167 -22.24 -17.43 7.40
N ARG A 168 -23.15 -18.37 7.66
CA ARG A 168 -23.25 -19.64 6.94
C ARG A 168 -24.70 -19.90 6.57
N ALA A 169 -24.97 -20.00 5.28
CA ALA A 169 -26.30 -20.37 4.79
C ALA A 169 -26.62 -21.84 5.13
N GLY A 170 -27.86 -22.11 5.50
CA GLY A 170 -28.32 -23.45 5.89
C GLY A 170 -27.90 -23.90 7.30
N ALA A 171 -27.36 -22.96 8.12
CA ALA A 171 -27.00 -23.30 9.51
C ALA A 171 -28.26 -23.52 10.39
N LYS A 172 -28.11 -24.33 11.45
CA LYS A 172 -29.19 -24.63 12.36
C LYS A 172 -29.77 -23.35 12.99
N GLY A 173 -31.06 -23.14 12.88
CA GLY A 173 -31.75 -21.98 13.44
C GLY A 173 -31.82 -20.76 12.51
N GLU A 174 -31.48 -20.92 11.22
CA GLU A 174 -31.61 -19.84 10.24
C GLU A 174 -33.04 -19.31 10.13
N GLY A 175 -33.20 -18.01 10.04
CA GLY A 175 -34.49 -17.34 9.89
C GLY A 175 -35.30 -17.16 11.18
N LEU A 176 -34.82 -17.65 12.32
CA LEU A 176 -35.47 -17.41 13.61
C LEU A 176 -35.43 -15.94 13.97
N THR A 177 -36.50 -15.47 14.61
CA THR A 177 -36.63 -14.07 15.07
C THR A 177 -36.63 -14.02 16.59
N PHE A 178 -35.79 -13.17 17.15
CA PHE A 178 -35.60 -12.98 18.58
C PHE A 178 -36.03 -11.57 19.01
N TYR A 179 -36.62 -11.48 20.19
CA TYR A 179 -37.09 -10.22 20.76
C TYR A 179 -35.90 -9.34 21.27
N SER A 180 -34.88 -10.00 21.78
CA SER A 180 -33.69 -9.30 22.30
C SER A 180 -32.39 -10.06 21.99
N PRO A 181 -31.21 -9.40 22.06
CA PRO A 181 -29.93 -10.04 21.94
C PRO A 181 -29.68 -11.15 22.98
N GLU A 182 -30.13 -10.95 24.22
CA GLU A 182 -30.02 -11.92 25.33
C GLU A 182 -30.77 -13.20 25.04
N GLU A 183 -31.96 -13.11 24.45
CA GLU A 183 -32.76 -14.28 24.05
C GLU A 183 -32.01 -15.10 22.99
N CYS A 184 -31.37 -14.42 22.04
CA CYS A 184 -30.54 -15.08 21.04
C CYS A 184 -29.32 -15.78 21.65
N GLU A 185 -28.70 -15.19 22.67
CA GLU A 185 -27.58 -15.82 23.40
C GLU A 185 -28.04 -17.06 24.18
N ILE A 186 -29.17 -17.03 24.82
CA ILE A 186 -29.73 -18.19 25.50
C ILE A 186 -29.99 -19.32 24.49
N ALA A 187 -30.61 -19.00 23.33
CA ALA A 187 -30.87 -19.98 22.28
C ALA A 187 -29.56 -20.57 21.70
N LEU A 188 -28.50 -19.78 21.60
CA LEU A 188 -27.16 -20.24 21.21
C LEU A 188 -26.56 -21.20 22.25
N ASN A 189 -26.66 -20.87 23.54
CA ASN A 189 -26.13 -21.69 24.64
C ASN A 189 -26.93 -23.01 24.78
N GLU A 190 -28.21 -23.01 24.51
CA GLU A 190 -29.04 -24.22 24.45
C GLU A 190 -28.81 -25.06 23.17
N GLY A 191 -28.00 -24.57 22.22
CA GLY A 191 -27.75 -25.26 20.96
C GLY A 191 -28.93 -25.31 20.00
N LYS A 192 -29.93 -24.43 20.16
CA LYS A 192 -31.07 -24.29 19.25
C LYS A 192 -30.70 -23.56 17.97
N VAL A 193 -29.73 -22.65 18.06
CA VAL A 193 -29.18 -21.83 16.97
C VAL A 193 -27.68 -22.03 16.88
N ASP A 194 -27.17 -22.09 15.68
CA ASP A 194 -25.72 -22.09 15.42
C ASP A 194 -25.16 -20.65 15.48
N MET A 195 -23.88 -20.52 15.83
CA MET A 195 -23.16 -19.26 15.92
C MET A 195 -23.15 -18.49 14.58
N HIS A 196 -23.15 -19.22 13.46
CA HIS A 196 -23.07 -18.69 12.09
C HIS A 196 -24.44 -18.52 11.40
N ALA A 197 -25.54 -18.89 12.08
CA ALA A 197 -26.87 -18.81 11.52
C ALA A 197 -27.34 -17.36 11.34
N ILE A 198 -27.96 -17.08 10.20
CA ILE A 198 -28.57 -15.78 9.93
C ILE A 198 -29.92 -15.72 10.67
N VAL A 199 -30.03 -14.84 11.65
CA VAL A 199 -31.20 -14.63 12.49
C VAL A 199 -31.66 -13.17 12.46
N LYS A 200 -32.92 -12.94 12.81
CA LYS A 200 -33.46 -11.58 12.92
C LYS A 200 -33.61 -11.23 14.39
N VAL A 201 -32.96 -10.16 14.81
CA VAL A 201 -32.96 -9.74 16.22
C VAL A 201 -33.39 -8.28 16.29
N ARG A 202 -34.24 -7.98 17.27
CA ARG A 202 -34.66 -6.62 17.57
C ARG A 202 -33.53 -5.94 18.37
N ILE A 203 -32.90 -4.92 17.77
CA ILE A 203 -31.80 -4.18 18.36
C ILE A 203 -32.24 -2.73 18.54
N THR A 204 -31.96 -2.18 19.72
CA THR A 204 -32.17 -0.76 20.01
C THR A 204 -30.85 -0.04 19.89
N ASP A 205 -30.74 0.96 19.01
CA ASP A 205 -29.58 1.82 18.94
C ASP A 205 -29.67 2.85 20.08
N GLU A 206 -28.77 2.73 21.05
CA GLU A 206 -28.74 3.63 22.21
C GLU A 206 -28.48 5.10 21.86
N ARG A 207 -27.89 5.37 20.67
CA ARG A 207 -27.61 6.75 20.20
C ARG A 207 -28.88 7.46 19.72
N THR A 208 -29.75 6.76 19.01
CA THR A 208 -30.96 7.32 18.40
C THR A 208 -32.21 6.96 19.18
N GLY A 209 -32.15 5.94 20.05
CA GLY A 209 -33.29 5.37 20.73
C GLY A 209 -34.25 4.58 19.81
N GLU A 210 -33.90 4.44 18.54
CA GLU A 210 -34.69 3.70 17.56
C GLU A 210 -34.48 2.20 17.71
N THR A 211 -35.55 1.45 17.65
CA THR A 211 -35.52 0.00 17.68
C THR A 211 -35.81 -0.54 16.30
N SER A 212 -34.91 -1.30 15.75
CA SER A 212 -35.04 -1.92 14.42
C SER A 212 -34.86 -3.44 14.49
N LEU A 213 -35.50 -4.15 13.56
CA LEU A 213 -35.27 -5.57 13.36
C LEU A 213 -34.09 -5.71 12.39
N VAL A 214 -32.97 -6.21 12.91
CA VAL A 214 -31.71 -6.35 12.16
C VAL A 214 -31.47 -7.81 11.84
N GLU A 215 -31.13 -8.10 10.59
CA GLU A 215 -30.66 -9.41 10.15
C GLU A 215 -29.18 -9.54 10.48
N THR A 216 -28.81 -10.48 11.36
CA THR A 216 -27.48 -10.61 11.93
C THR A 216 -27.17 -12.07 12.29
N THR A 217 -26.01 -12.32 12.87
CA THR A 217 -25.64 -13.64 13.41
C THR A 217 -25.42 -13.57 14.91
N PRO A 218 -25.66 -14.68 15.67
CA PRO A 218 -25.37 -14.73 17.09
C PRO A 218 -23.91 -14.36 17.42
N GLY A 219 -22.98 -14.74 16.54
CA GLY A 219 -21.58 -14.36 16.68
C GLY A 219 -21.31 -12.84 16.64
N ARG A 220 -22.01 -12.12 15.75
CA ARG A 220 -21.92 -10.63 15.70
C ARG A 220 -22.51 -9.98 16.96
N ILE A 221 -23.55 -10.56 17.51
CA ILE A 221 -24.13 -10.10 18.78
C ILE A 221 -23.10 -10.23 19.91
N LEU A 222 -22.43 -11.38 20.03
CA LEU A 222 -21.39 -11.60 21.04
C LEU A 222 -20.24 -10.57 20.96
N VAL A 223 -19.83 -10.19 19.75
CA VAL A 223 -18.81 -9.14 19.57
C VAL A 223 -19.34 -7.77 20.03
N ASN A 224 -20.60 -7.45 19.69
CA ASN A 224 -21.17 -6.14 20.02
C ASN A 224 -21.37 -5.91 21.53
N TYR A 225 -21.37 -6.94 22.36
CA TYR A 225 -21.32 -6.76 23.83
C TYR A 225 -20.07 -6.04 24.34
N TYR A 226 -18.98 -6.18 23.59
CA TYR A 226 -17.69 -5.53 23.93
C TYR A 226 -17.53 -4.16 23.28
N VAL A 227 -18.23 -3.94 22.16
CA VAL A 227 -18.21 -2.63 21.46
C VAL A 227 -18.97 -1.63 22.33
N PRO A 228 -18.40 -0.46 22.64
CA PRO A 228 -19.10 0.59 23.38
C PRO A 228 -20.39 1.01 22.68
N SER A 229 -21.46 1.19 23.44
CA SER A 229 -22.78 1.56 22.91
C SER A 229 -22.80 2.88 22.14
N GLU A 230 -21.89 3.81 22.51
CA GLU A 230 -21.75 5.11 21.84
C GLU A 230 -21.28 4.97 20.38
N VAL A 231 -20.66 3.86 19.98
CA VAL A 231 -20.23 3.59 18.61
C VAL A 231 -21.37 3.01 17.76
N GLY A 232 -22.37 2.41 18.41
CA GLY A 232 -23.51 1.74 17.77
C GLY A 232 -23.23 0.33 17.30
N TYR A 233 -24.28 -0.37 16.91
CA TYR A 233 -24.22 -1.78 16.49
C TYR A 233 -23.45 -1.97 15.19
N LYS A 234 -22.46 -2.86 15.19
CA LYS A 234 -21.64 -3.20 14.01
C LYS A 234 -22.04 -4.55 13.43
N ASN A 235 -22.66 -4.53 12.25
CA ASN A 235 -23.14 -5.73 11.56
C ASN A 235 -22.30 -6.06 10.33
N VAL A 236 -21.02 -6.36 10.56
CA VAL A 236 -20.06 -6.68 9.50
C VAL A 236 -19.19 -7.87 9.88
N THR A 237 -18.67 -8.58 8.89
CA THR A 237 -17.66 -9.61 9.11
C THR A 237 -16.33 -8.96 9.51
N LEU A 238 -15.76 -9.36 10.64
CA LEU A 238 -14.60 -8.71 11.23
C LEU A 238 -13.28 -9.23 10.68
N GLY A 239 -12.86 -8.71 9.54
CA GLY A 239 -11.48 -8.81 9.09
C GLY A 239 -10.61 -7.69 9.70
N LYS A 240 -9.30 -7.74 9.46
CA LYS A 240 -8.32 -6.77 10.00
C LYS A 240 -8.68 -5.31 9.69
N LYS A 241 -9.21 -5.05 8.49
CA LYS A 241 -9.64 -3.72 8.05
C LYS A 241 -10.85 -3.22 8.85
N ALA A 242 -11.89 -4.03 8.97
CA ALA A 242 -13.10 -3.69 9.71
C ALA A 242 -12.82 -3.46 11.21
N VAL A 243 -11.98 -4.30 11.83
CA VAL A 243 -11.56 -4.12 13.23
C VAL A 243 -10.78 -2.82 13.41
N LYS A 244 -9.91 -2.46 12.47
CA LYS A 244 -9.17 -1.18 12.49
C LYS A 244 -10.12 0.03 12.43
N GLU A 245 -11.15 -0.04 11.61
CA GLU A 245 -12.20 0.99 11.50
C GLU A 245 -12.98 1.12 12.82
N ILE A 246 -13.40 0.02 13.41
CA ILE A 246 -14.09 0.02 14.72
C ILE A 246 -13.20 0.62 15.82
N ILE A 247 -11.94 0.23 15.91
CA ILE A 247 -10.99 0.81 16.88
C ILE A 247 -10.88 2.32 16.68
N THR A 248 -10.83 2.78 15.42
CA THR A 248 -10.78 4.20 15.09
C THR A 248 -12.04 4.94 15.55
N ASP A 249 -13.22 4.33 15.38
CA ASP A 249 -14.48 4.90 15.85
C ASP A 249 -14.55 4.93 17.39
N VAL A 250 -14.12 3.86 18.07
CA VAL A 250 -14.05 3.80 19.53
C VAL A 250 -13.13 4.88 20.10
N ILE A 251 -11.96 5.10 19.48
CA ILE A 251 -11.05 6.18 19.92
C ILE A 251 -11.69 7.57 19.74
N LYS A 252 -12.42 7.77 18.64
CA LYS A 252 -13.10 9.04 18.35
C LYS A 252 -14.19 9.38 19.36
N THR A 253 -14.99 8.39 19.74
CA THR A 253 -16.17 8.56 20.58
C THR A 253 -15.85 8.45 22.08
N CYS A 254 -15.12 7.42 22.50
CA CYS A 254 -14.95 7.05 23.90
C CYS A 254 -13.57 7.41 24.48
N GLY A 255 -12.62 7.83 23.63
CA GLY A 255 -11.25 8.20 24.04
C GLY A 255 -10.33 7.01 24.34
N VAL A 256 -9.07 7.31 24.67
CA VAL A 256 -7.96 6.34 24.74
C VAL A 256 -8.14 5.28 25.85
N ALA A 257 -8.61 5.69 27.03
CA ALA A 257 -8.71 4.77 28.18
C ALA A 257 -9.76 3.65 27.95
N ARG A 258 -10.94 3.99 27.41
CA ARG A 258 -11.96 3.00 27.06
C ARG A 258 -11.52 2.11 25.91
N THR A 259 -10.76 2.69 24.95
CA THR A 259 -10.20 1.92 23.82
C THR A 259 -9.19 0.88 24.30
N ALA A 260 -8.32 1.20 25.25
CA ALA A 260 -7.38 0.23 25.81
C ALA A 260 -8.12 -0.97 26.44
N LYS A 261 -9.20 -0.70 27.19
CA LYS A 261 -10.04 -1.76 27.75
C LYS A 261 -10.72 -2.60 26.67
N PHE A 262 -11.30 -1.95 25.66
CA PHE A 262 -11.92 -2.61 24.51
C PHE A 262 -10.92 -3.49 23.73
N LEU A 263 -9.68 -3.05 23.57
CA LEU A 263 -8.62 -3.84 22.92
C LEU A 263 -8.29 -5.10 23.70
N ASP A 264 -8.22 -5.02 25.03
CA ASP A 264 -8.00 -6.20 25.89
C ASP A 264 -9.18 -7.17 25.80
N GLU A 265 -10.40 -6.68 25.86
CA GLU A 265 -11.63 -7.49 25.76
C GLU A 265 -11.72 -8.20 24.39
N ILE A 266 -11.45 -7.50 23.29
CA ILE A 266 -11.47 -8.06 21.93
C ILE A 266 -10.34 -9.06 21.72
N LYS A 267 -9.15 -8.81 22.28
CA LYS A 267 -8.02 -9.76 22.26
C LYS A 267 -8.43 -11.09 22.91
N ASP A 268 -9.00 -11.02 24.10
CA ASP A 268 -9.41 -12.21 24.85
C ASP A 268 -10.52 -12.97 24.13
N LEU A 269 -11.51 -12.24 23.59
CA LEU A 269 -12.57 -12.84 22.76
C LEU A 269 -12.00 -13.52 21.51
N GLY A 270 -11.08 -12.87 20.79
CA GLY A 270 -10.44 -13.41 19.59
C GLY A 270 -9.72 -14.72 19.87
N TYR A 271 -8.87 -14.78 20.89
CA TYR A 271 -8.19 -16.02 21.28
C TYR A 271 -9.15 -17.11 21.71
N LYS A 272 -10.14 -16.79 22.54
CA LYS A 272 -11.16 -17.74 23.00
C LYS A 272 -11.95 -18.35 21.81
N MET A 273 -12.28 -17.52 20.80
CA MET A 273 -13.05 -17.98 19.66
C MET A 273 -12.20 -18.72 18.63
N ALA A 274 -10.94 -18.34 18.44
CA ALA A 274 -10.01 -19.12 17.63
C ALA A 274 -9.79 -20.52 18.20
N PHE A 275 -9.67 -20.62 19.53
CA PHE A 275 -9.56 -21.91 20.23
C PHE A 275 -10.83 -22.76 20.08
N LYS A 276 -12.03 -22.15 20.30
CA LYS A 276 -13.31 -22.86 20.14
C LYS A 276 -13.56 -23.29 18.69
N GLY A 277 -13.14 -22.48 17.71
CA GLY A 277 -13.27 -22.79 16.29
C GLY A 277 -12.40 -23.97 15.87
N GLY A 278 -11.35 -24.32 16.63
CA GLY A 278 -10.47 -25.43 16.32
C GLY A 278 -9.84 -25.32 14.92
N LEU A 279 -9.52 -24.10 14.49
CA LEU A 279 -9.09 -23.79 13.13
C LEU A 279 -7.71 -24.38 12.87
N SER A 280 -7.65 -25.33 11.96
CA SER A 280 -6.42 -25.95 11.48
C SER A 280 -6.48 -26.11 9.96
N PHE A 281 -5.36 -26.30 9.32
CA PHE A 281 -5.29 -26.55 7.88
C PHE A 281 -4.34 -27.70 7.55
N ASN A 282 -4.58 -28.31 6.41
CA ASN A 282 -3.72 -29.31 5.84
C ASN A 282 -3.45 -29.03 4.35
N LEU A 283 -2.62 -29.84 3.73
CA LEU A 283 -2.27 -29.67 2.32
C LEU A 283 -3.48 -29.85 1.37
N ASN A 284 -4.51 -30.57 1.78
CA ASN A 284 -5.71 -30.79 0.97
C ASN A 284 -6.62 -29.57 0.93
N ASP A 285 -6.55 -28.70 1.94
CA ASP A 285 -7.33 -27.44 1.98
C ASP A 285 -6.87 -26.43 0.94
N ILE A 286 -5.68 -26.65 0.36
CA ILE A 286 -5.14 -25.88 -0.75
C ILE A 286 -5.68 -26.51 -2.05
N LEU A 287 -6.71 -25.92 -2.63
CA LEU A 287 -7.39 -26.41 -3.81
C LEU A 287 -6.66 -25.94 -5.07
N ILE A 288 -6.36 -26.89 -5.97
CA ILE A 288 -5.81 -26.56 -7.30
C ILE A 288 -6.97 -26.51 -8.27
N PRO A 289 -7.17 -25.39 -9.04
CA PRO A 289 -8.23 -25.30 -10.03
C PRO A 289 -8.01 -26.31 -11.17
N GLU A 290 -9.05 -27.03 -11.56
CA GLU A 290 -8.99 -27.98 -12.70
C GLU A 290 -8.78 -27.24 -14.02
N GLU A 291 -9.32 -26.03 -14.15
CA GLU A 291 -9.23 -25.16 -15.31
C GLU A 291 -7.80 -24.64 -15.57
N LYS A 292 -6.87 -24.80 -14.63
CA LYS A 292 -5.47 -24.41 -14.79
C LYS A 292 -4.85 -24.99 -16.07
N ALA A 293 -5.11 -26.26 -16.35
CA ALA A 293 -4.57 -26.94 -17.55
C ALA A 293 -5.07 -26.31 -18.85
N GLU A 294 -6.33 -25.89 -18.91
CA GLU A 294 -6.93 -25.22 -20.06
C GLU A 294 -6.31 -23.84 -20.32
N PHE A 295 -6.14 -23.02 -19.27
CA PHE A 295 -5.52 -21.72 -19.39
C PHE A 295 -4.06 -21.81 -19.81
N VAL A 296 -3.31 -22.77 -19.28
CA VAL A 296 -1.93 -23.02 -19.69
C VAL A 296 -1.85 -23.47 -21.14
N ALA A 297 -2.77 -24.32 -21.60
CA ALA A 297 -2.82 -24.75 -23.00
C ALA A 297 -3.10 -23.57 -23.94
N LYS A 298 -4.05 -22.69 -23.59
CA LYS A 298 -4.32 -21.45 -24.37
C LYS A 298 -3.09 -20.53 -24.40
N GLY A 299 -2.41 -20.38 -23.26
CA GLY A 299 -1.17 -19.60 -23.18
C GLY A 299 -0.08 -20.15 -24.11
N ASN A 300 0.11 -21.46 -24.15
CA ASN A 300 1.06 -22.11 -25.07
C ASN A 300 0.68 -21.88 -26.54
N GLN A 301 -0.60 -21.95 -26.92
CA GLN A 301 -1.06 -21.65 -28.28
C GLN A 301 -0.70 -20.23 -28.71
N VAL A 302 -0.97 -19.25 -27.86
CA VAL A 302 -0.60 -17.85 -28.13
C VAL A 302 0.93 -17.70 -28.29
N VAL A 303 1.71 -18.36 -27.45
CA VAL A 303 3.18 -18.34 -27.53
C VAL A 303 3.67 -18.97 -28.84
N GLU A 304 3.06 -20.09 -29.27
CA GLU A 304 3.38 -20.74 -30.56
C GLU A 304 3.03 -19.84 -31.74
N GLU A 305 1.86 -19.18 -31.76
CA GLU A 305 1.46 -18.23 -32.79
C GLU A 305 2.43 -17.05 -32.88
N VAL A 306 2.78 -16.45 -31.73
CA VAL A 306 3.73 -15.32 -31.66
C VAL A 306 5.12 -15.76 -32.15
N THR A 307 5.54 -16.97 -31.80
CA THR A 307 6.82 -17.52 -32.27
C THR A 307 6.79 -17.83 -33.76
N GLY A 308 5.66 -18.30 -34.30
CA GLY A 308 5.43 -18.47 -35.75
C GLY A 308 5.58 -17.16 -36.51
N LEU A 309 4.91 -16.09 -36.07
CA LEU A 309 5.03 -14.75 -36.65
C LEU A 309 6.46 -14.21 -36.62
N TYR A 310 7.21 -14.52 -35.56
CA TYR A 310 8.62 -14.16 -35.48
C TYR A 310 9.47 -14.93 -36.50
N MET A 311 9.27 -16.24 -36.65
CA MET A 311 9.97 -17.07 -37.62
C MET A 311 9.67 -16.65 -39.09
N GLU A 312 8.47 -16.16 -39.36
CA GLU A 312 8.08 -15.58 -40.64
C GLU A 312 8.71 -14.19 -40.89
N GLY A 313 9.39 -13.63 -39.87
CA GLY A 313 10.02 -12.33 -39.93
C GLY A 313 9.03 -11.14 -39.90
N LEU A 314 7.79 -11.38 -39.46
CA LEU A 314 6.76 -10.33 -39.32
C LEU A 314 6.88 -9.56 -38.00
N MET A 315 7.73 -10.06 -37.06
CA MET A 315 7.87 -9.51 -35.73
C MET A 315 9.34 -9.49 -35.33
N THR A 316 9.75 -8.48 -34.52
CA THR A 316 11.09 -8.42 -33.95
C THR A 316 11.21 -9.31 -32.71
N ASP A 317 12.41 -9.70 -32.32
CA ASP A 317 12.64 -10.52 -31.11
C ASP A 317 12.22 -9.81 -29.82
N ASN A 318 12.42 -8.49 -29.73
CA ASN A 318 11.94 -7.71 -28.58
C ASN A 318 10.42 -7.70 -28.48
N GLU A 319 9.75 -7.63 -29.60
CA GLU A 319 8.29 -7.63 -29.70
C GLU A 319 7.72 -9.00 -29.33
N ARG A 320 8.34 -10.07 -29.85
CA ARG A 320 8.05 -11.45 -29.47
C ARG A 320 8.16 -11.63 -27.95
N TYR A 321 9.30 -11.22 -27.37
CA TYR A 321 9.52 -11.29 -25.92
C TYR A 321 8.43 -10.58 -25.12
N ASN A 322 8.09 -9.35 -25.47
CA ASN A 322 7.07 -8.58 -24.78
C ASN A 322 5.68 -9.23 -24.85
N LYS A 323 5.30 -9.75 -26.03
CA LYS A 323 4.02 -10.44 -26.22
C LYS A 323 3.96 -11.77 -25.46
N VAL A 324 5.04 -12.53 -25.42
CA VAL A 324 5.12 -13.77 -24.65
C VAL A 324 4.99 -13.49 -23.15
N VAL A 325 5.70 -12.49 -22.64
CA VAL A 325 5.59 -12.10 -21.23
C VAL A 325 4.18 -11.59 -20.88
N ALA A 326 3.57 -10.81 -21.77
CA ALA A 326 2.19 -10.34 -21.58
C ALA A 326 1.18 -11.50 -21.57
N ALA A 327 1.28 -12.44 -22.49
CA ALA A 327 0.42 -13.63 -22.55
C ALA A 327 0.50 -14.46 -21.26
N TRP A 328 1.70 -14.71 -20.78
CA TRP A 328 1.87 -15.42 -19.51
C TRP A 328 1.39 -14.62 -18.29
N GLY A 329 1.50 -13.29 -18.32
CA GLY A 329 0.92 -12.41 -17.31
C GLY A 329 -0.60 -12.50 -17.25
N GLU A 330 -1.26 -12.57 -18.41
CA GLU A 330 -2.71 -12.74 -18.50
C GLU A 330 -3.17 -14.11 -18.00
N VAL A 331 -2.50 -15.19 -18.41
CA VAL A 331 -2.77 -16.56 -17.92
C VAL A 331 -2.63 -16.61 -16.40
N ASP A 332 -1.59 -16.00 -15.84
CA ASP A 332 -1.35 -15.94 -14.38
C ASP A 332 -2.50 -15.22 -13.66
N ALA A 333 -2.99 -14.12 -14.21
CA ALA A 333 -4.12 -13.39 -13.66
C ALA A 333 -5.42 -14.20 -13.73
N GLN A 334 -5.70 -14.87 -14.84
CA GLN A 334 -6.88 -15.73 -15.03
C GLN A 334 -6.88 -16.90 -14.04
N VAL A 335 -5.76 -17.63 -13.93
CA VAL A 335 -5.60 -18.72 -12.96
C VAL A 335 -5.78 -18.23 -11.52
N THR A 336 -5.24 -17.06 -11.20
CA THR A 336 -5.39 -16.47 -9.86
C THR A 336 -6.84 -16.13 -9.54
N ASN A 337 -7.57 -15.56 -10.48
CA ASN A 337 -8.98 -15.18 -10.29
C ASN A 337 -9.86 -16.41 -10.09
N VAL A 338 -9.67 -17.45 -10.90
CA VAL A 338 -10.42 -18.72 -10.77
C VAL A 338 -10.08 -19.41 -9.45
N LEU A 339 -8.80 -19.45 -9.07
CA LEU A 339 -8.34 -19.99 -7.78
C LEU A 339 -9.03 -19.28 -6.61
N MET A 340 -9.06 -17.95 -6.60
CA MET A 340 -9.70 -17.19 -5.53
C MET A 340 -11.21 -17.43 -5.48
N LYS A 341 -11.86 -17.59 -6.64
CA LYS A 341 -13.29 -17.92 -6.72
C LYS A 341 -13.56 -19.30 -6.13
N HIS A 342 -12.82 -20.33 -6.53
CA HIS A 342 -12.98 -21.68 -6.01
C HIS A 342 -12.74 -21.77 -4.50
N MET A 343 -11.71 -21.09 -3.99
CA MET A 343 -11.45 -21.06 -2.54
C MET A 343 -12.54 -20.33 -1.76
N LYS A 344 -13.15 -19.30 -2.35
CA LYS A 344 -14.27 -18.58 -1.73
C LYS A 344 -15.55 -19.42 -1.70
N GLU A 345 -15.78 -20.24 -2.73
CA GLU A 345 -16.97 -21.10 -2.83
C GLU A 345 -16.82 -22.40 -2.03
N ALA A 346 -15.58 -22.85 -1.82
CA ALA A 346 -15.30 -24.07 -1.04
C ALA A 346 -15.84 -23.95 0.39
N ASP A 347 -16.58 -24.97 0.84
CA ASP A 347 -17.21 -25.03 2.17
C ASP A 347 -17.99 -23.75 2.55
N GLN A 348 -18.60 -23.10 1.58
CA GLN A 348 -19.28 -21.80 1.76
C GLN A 348 -18.34 -20.70 2.33
N GLY A 349 -17.06 -20.77 1.96
CA GLY A 349 -16.02 -19.86 2.41
C GLY A 349 -15.45 -20.17 3.80
N PHE A 350 -15.72 -21.33 4.38
CA PHE A 350 -15.13 -21.81 5.64
C PHE A 350 -13.85 -22.64 5.44
N ASN A 351 -13.29 -22.65 4.23
CA ASN A 351 -11.96 -23.19 4.02
C ASN A 351 -10.94 -22.44 4.91
N SER A 352 -10.18 -23.17 5.73
CA SER A 352 -9.29 -22.58 6.73
C SER A 352 -8.21 -21.68 6.11
N VAL A 353 -7.64 -22.06 4.97
CA VAL A 353 -6.62 -21.29 4.27
C VAL A 353 -7.21 -20.00 3.72
N PHE A 354 -8.42 -20.07 3.16
CA PHE A 354 -9.15 -18.89 2.67
C PHE A 354 -9.47 -17.94 3.82
N MET A 355 -9.98 -18.45 4.94
CA MET A 355 -10.28 -17.63 6.12
C MET A 355 -9.03 -16.92 6.68
N MET A 356 -7.89 -17.59 6.74
CA MET A 356 -6.64 -16.98 7.20
C MET A 356 -6.20 -15.81 6.32
N MET A 357 -6.36 -15.95 5.00
CA MET A 357 -6.01 -14.89 4.05
C MET A 357 -7.05 -13.75 4.05
N ASP A 358 -8.34 -14.07 3.93
CA ASP A 358 -9.41 -13.09 3.77
C ASP A 358 -9.61 -12.25 5.03
N SER A 359 -9.45 -12.84 6.21
CA SER A 359 -9.45 -12.13 7.49
C SER A 359 -8.27 -11.14 7.62
N GLY A 360 -7.19 -11.33 6.85
CA GLY A 360 -5.94 -10.59 7.00
C GLY A 360 -5.10 -11.06 8.21
N ALA A 361 -5.41 -12.24 8.77
CA ALA A 361 -4.64 -12.83 9.87
C ALA A 361 -3.25 -13.26 9.42
N ARG A 362 -3.16 -14.01 8.32
CA ARG A 362 -1.88 -14.46 7.75
C ARG A 362 -2.06 -14.83 6.28
N GLY A 363 -0.99 -14.61 5.50
CA GLY A 363 -0.97 -14.94 4.09
C GLY A 363 -1.46 -13.81 3.19
N SER A 364 -1.09 -13.92 1.92
CA SER A 364 -1.51 -13.00 0.86
C SER A 364 -2.00 -13.77 -0.37
N LYS A 365 -2.75 -13.12 -1.24
CA LYS A 365 -3.18 -13.71 -2.53
C LYS A 365 -2.01 -14.24 -3.34
N GLN A 366 -0.87 -13.54 -3.33
CA GLN A 366 0.35 -13.95 -4.02
C GLN A 366 0.96 -15.24 -3.44
N GLN A 367 0.93 -15.41 -2.12
CA GLN A 367 1.42 -16.64 -1.48
C GLN A 367 0.53 -17.84 -1.81
N ILE A 368 -0.79 -17.67 -1.76
CA ILE A 368 -1.74 -18.74 -2.14
C ILE A 368 -1.63 -19.07 -3.62
N LYS A 369 -1.45 -18.09 -4.49
CA LYS A 369 -1.18 -18.30 -5.91
C LYS A 369 0.04 -19.18 -6.14
N GLN A 370 1.13 -18.96 -5.43
CA GLN A 370 2.34 -19.80 -5.52
C GLN A 370 2.13 -21.21 -4.95
N LEU A 371 1.23 -21.38 -3.98
CA LEU A 371 0.91 -22.69 -3.39
C LEU A 371 0.01 -23.53 -4.26
N ALA A 372 -1.01 -22.96 -4.91
CA ALA A 372 -2.08 -23.69 -5.60
C ALA A 372 -2.29 -23.34 -7.07
N GLY A 373 -1.84 -22.18 -7.51
CA GLY A 373 -1.94 -21.72 -8.91
C GLY A 373 -0.69 -22.05 -9.71
N MET A 374 0.01 -21.00 -10.13
CA MET A 374 1.33 -21.12 -10.74
C MET A 374 2.28 -20.11 -10.10
N ARG A 375 3.56 -20.42 -10.10
CA ARG A 375 4.54 -19.49 -9.53
C ARG A 375 4.74 -18.25 -10.41
N GLY A 376 4.68 -18.44 -11.74
CA GLY A 376 4.70 -17.35 -12.73
C GLY A 376 6.10 -16.97 -13.21
N LEU A 377 6.23 -15.76 -13.73
CA LEU A 377 7.44 -15.23 -14.32
C LEU A 377 8.49 -14.88 -13.26
N MET A 378 9.75 -15.21 -13.53
CA MET A 378 10.87 -15.02 -12.62
C MET A 378 11.84 -13.95 -13.14
N ALA A 379 12.45 -13.22 -12.21
CA ALA A 379 13.45 -12.20 -12.54
C ALA A 379 14.75 -12.85 -13.06
N LYS A 380 15.29 -12.29 -14.15
CA LYS A 380 16.58 -12.69 -14.73
C LYS A 380 17.74 -12.22 -13.85
N PRO A 381 18.79 -13.04 -13.66
CA PRO A 381 20.00 -12.59 -13.00
C PRO A 381 20.69 -11.51 -13.86
N GLN A 382 20.92 -10.33 -13.28
CA GLN A 382 21.59 -9.23 -13.98
C GLN A 382 23.11 -9.30 -13.72
N LYS A 383 23.91 -9.14 -14.78
CA LYS A 383 25.36 -8.89 -14.65
C LYS A 383 25.56 -7.43 -14.31
N ALA A 384 26.49 -7.15 -13.40
CA ALA A 384 26.87 -5.78 -13.05
C ALA A 384 27.36 -5.03 -14.31
N GLY A 385 26.80 -3.83 -14.56
CA GLY A 385 27.19 -2.97 -15.67
C GLY A 385 26.47 -3.21 -17.00
N VAL A 386 25.55 -4.16 -17.10
CA VAL A 386 24.75 -4.39 -18.30
C VAL A 386 23.31 -3.95 -18.03
N THR A 387 22.86 -2.89 -18.68
CA THR A 387 21.48 -2.47 -18.76
C THR A 387 20.77 -3.28 -19.85
N ASP A 388 20.44 -4.55 -19.57
CA ASP A 388 19.60 -5.34 -20.46
C ASP A 388 18.13 -4.91 -20.25
N SER A 389 17.42 -4.60 -21.31
CA SER A 389 15.99 -4.28 -21.29
C SER A 389 15.12 -5.46 -20.84
N ARG A 390 15.64 -6.68 -20.93
CA ARG A 390 14.95 -7.92 -20.60
C ARG A 390 15.20 -8.34 -19.16
N GLN A 391 14.33 -7.88 -18.26
CA GLN A 391 14.48 -8.12 -16.83
C GLN A 391 13.86 -9.45 -16.36
N THR A 392 13.04 -10.11 -17.19
CA THR A 392 12.26 -11.30 -16.84
C THR A 392 12.65 -12.47 -17.72
N ILE A 393 12.59 -13.68 -17.18
CA ILE A 393 12.80 -14.92 -17.94
C ILE A 393 11.49 -15.21 -18.69
N GLU A 394 11.58 -15.49 -20.01
CA GLU A 394 10.42 -15.71 -20.88
C GLU A 394 9.56 -16.89 -20.45
N ASN A 395 10.21 -17.99 -20.05
CA ASN A 395 9.51 -19.19 -19.62
C ASN A 395 9.08 -19.08 -18.16
N PRO A 396 7.76 -19.05 -17.87
CA PRO A 396 7.26 -18.99 -16.52
C PRO A 396 7.40 -20.33 -15.82
N ILE A 397 7.35 -20.32 -14.50
CA ILE A 397 7.21 -21.52 -13.69
C ILE A 397 5.71 -21.85 -13.61
N LEU A 398 5.30 -22.91 -14.32
CA LEU A 398 3.89 -23.34 -14.40
C LEU A 398 3.47 -24.13 -13.16
N SER A 399 4.42 -24.81 -12.52
CA SER A 399 4.19 -25.61 -11.32
C SER A 399 3.92 -24.73 -10.10
N ASN A 400 3.18 -25.27 -9.16
CA ASN A 400 2.97 -24.69 -7.83
C ASN A 400 3.73 -25.50 -6.76
N PHE A 401 3.77 -24.99 -5.54
CA PHE A 401 4.45 -25.69 -4.46
C PHE A 401 3.75 -26.99 -4.02
N LYS A 402 2.43 -27.11 -4.18
CA LYS A 402 1.68 -28.32 -3.85
C LYS A 402 2.02 -29.46 -4.81
N GLU A 403 2.13 -29.17 -6.11
CA GLU A 403 2.53 -30.13 -7.15
C GLU A 403 4.01 -30.49 -7.07
N GLY A 404 4.84 -29.57 -6.56
CA GLY A 404 6.28 -29.65 -6.57
C GLY A 404 6.90 -29.03 -7.83
N LEU A 405 8.10 -28.47 -7.69
CA LEU A 405 8.84 -27.86 -8.79
C LEU A 405 9.77 -28.87 -9.44
N SER A 406 9.95 -28.78 -10.75
CA SER A 406 11.02 -29.49 -11.44
C SER A 406 12.40 -28.94 -11.04
N VAL A 407 13.47 -29.70 -11.31
CA VAL A 407 14.85 -29.29 -10.98
C VAL A 407 15.21 -27.98 -11.66
N LEU A 408 14.83 -27.79 -12.92
CA LEU A 408 15.09 -26.55 -13.67
C LEU A 408 14.29 -25.36 -13.11
N GLU A 409 13.00 -25.56 -12.82
CA GLU A 409 12.15 -24.52 -12.23
C GLU A 409 12.65 -24.08 -10.85
N TYR A 410 13.10 -25.06 -10.03
CA TYR A 410 13.72 -24.76 -8.75
C TYR A 410 15.00 -23.94 -8.91
N PHE A 411 15.88 -24.34 -9.84
CA PHE A 411 17.13 -23.61 -10.10
C PHE A 411 16.87 -22.17 -10.57
N ILE A 412 15.94 -21.97 -11.50
CA ILE A 412 15.51 -20.63 -11.95
C ILE A 412 15.02 -19.79 -10.77
N SER A 413 14.23 -20.37 -9.88
CA SER A 413 13.67 -19.68 -8.73
C SER A 413 14.72 -19.23 -7.71
N THR A 414 15.86 -19.93 -7.62
CA THR A 414 16.94 -19.57 -6.68
C THR A 414 17.62 -18.25 -7.03
N HIS A 415 17.66 -17.84 -8.29
CA HIS A 415 18.21 -16.56 -8.71
C HIS A 415 17.43 -15.39 -8.12
N GLY A 416 16.10 -15.44 -8.23
CA GLY A 416 15.23 -14.42 -7.67
C GLY A 416 15.28 -14.37 -6.14
N ALA A 417 15.31 -15.53 -5.49
CA ALA A 417 15.42 -15.62 -4.04
C ALA A 417 16.75 -15.02 -3.53
N ARG A 418 17.87 -15.34 -4.17
CA ARG A 418 19.19 -14.79 -3.81
C ARG A 418 19.25 -13.28 -4.02
N LYS A 419 18.69 -12.78 -5.13
CA LYS A 419 18.59 -11.34 -5.39
C LYS A 419 17.78 -10.65 -4.29
N GLY A 420 16.63 -11.22 -3.92
CA GLY A 420 15.79 -10.67 -2.84
C GLY A 420 16.51 -10.62 -1.49
N LEU A 421 17.25 -11.66 -1.13
CA LEU A 421 18.07 -11.69 0.10
C LEU A 421 19.16 -10.62 0.10
N ALA A 422 19.91 -10.50 -1.00
CA ALA A 422 20.97 -9.51 -1.15
C ALA A 422 20.41 -8.08 -1.12
N ASP A 423 19.32 -7.83 -1.85
CA ASP A 423 18.65 -6.52 -1.87
C ASP A 423 18.15 -6.12 -0.49
N THR A 424 17.57 -7.04 0.27
CA THR A 424 17.10 -6.78 1.63
C THR A 424 18.24 -6.36 2.54
N ALA A 425 19.38 -7.09 2.51
CA ALA A 425 20.52 -6.80 3.35
C ALA A 425 21.15 -5.43 3.04
N LEU A 426 21.31 -5.08 1.75
CA LEU A 426 21.93 -3.82 1.32
C LEU A 426 20.99 -2.62 1.52
N LYS A 427 19.75 -2.72 1.08
CA LYS A 427 18.78 -1.61 1.15
C LYS A 427 18.38 -1.24 2.57
N THR A 428 18.47 -2.17 3.53
CA THR A 428 18.21 -1.89 4.94
C THR A 428 19.22 -0.87 5.49
N ALA A 429 20.49 -1.00 5.13
CA ALA A 429 21.52 -0.03 5.52
C ALA A 429 21.27 1.35 4.89
N ASP A 430 20.91 1.39 3.61
CA ASP A 430 20.60 2.64 2.89
C ASP A 430 19.39 3.36 3.50
N ALA A 431 18.32 2.62 3.84
CA ALA A 431 17.15 3.16 4.52
C ALA A 431 17.50 3.73 5.91
N GLY A 432 18.32 3.02 6.68
CA GLY A 432 18.81 3.49 7.98
C GLY A 432 19.65 4.77 7.86
N TYR A 433 20.53 4.84 6.87
CA TYR A 433 21.34 6.03 6.61
C TYR A 433 20.49 7.23 6.15
N LEU A 434 19.49 7.00 5.29
CA LEU A 434 18.54 8.05 4.90
C LEU A 434 17.79 8.60 6.13
N THR A 435 17.29 7.71 6.98
CA THR A 435 16.55 8.10 8.20
C THR A 435 17.42 8.97 9.10
N ARG A 436 18.68 8.57 9.34
CA ARG A 436 19.61 9.36 10.15
C ARG A 436 19.82 10.76 9.58
N ARG A 437 20.07 10.89 8.26
CA ARG A 437 20.24 12.20 7.63
C ARG A 437 19.00 13.08 7.71
N LEU A 438 17.81 12.48 7.54
CA LEU A 438 16.55 13.20 7.70
C LEU A 438 16.38 13.71 9.14
N VAL A 439 16.71 12.90 10.14
CA VAL A 439 16.68 13.34 11.55
C VAL A 439 17.69 14.46 11.80
N ASP A 440 18.93 14.33 11.32
CA ASP A 440 19.97 15.34 11.50
C ASP A 440 19.60 16.70 10.91
N VAL A 441 18.84 16.74 9.80
CA VAL A 441 18.38 17.98 9.15
C VAL A 441 17.14 18.57 9.84
N SER A 442 16.26 17.73 10.38
CA SER A 442 14.94 18.15 10.83
C SER A 442 14.78 18.22 12.35
N HIS A 443 15.78 17.83 13.14
CA HIS A 443 15.64 17.75 14.62
C HIS A 443 15.37 19.12 15.28
N ASP A 444 15.80 20.22 14.66
CA ASP A 444 15.56 21.59 15.14
C ASP A 444 14.15 22.11 14.83
N VAL A 445 13.38 21.40 14.01
CA VAL A 445 12.01 21.79 13.67
C VAL A 445 11.07 21.37 14.79
N ILE A 446 10.79 22.31 15.70
CA ILE A 446 9.88 22.15 16.83
C ILE A 446 8.76 23.17 16.78
N ILE A 447 7.69 22.94 17.52
CA ILE A 447 6.60 23.91 17.67
C ILE A 447 7.03 24.99 18.67
N THR A 448 7.28 26.21 18.20
CA THR A 448 7.78 27.32 19.01
C THR A 448 6.68 28.29 19.43
N GLU A 449 5.71 28.53 18.56
CA GLU A 449 4.66 29.53 18.70
C GLU A 449 3.26 28.91 18.51
N THR A 450 2.24 29.57 19.03
CA THR A 450 0.85 29.14 18.81
C THR A 450 0.34 29.58 17.45
N ASP A 451 0.67 30.79 17.02
CA ASP A 451 0.22 31.40 15.77
C ASP A 451 1.26 32.38 15.25
N CYS A 452 1.66 32.25 14.00
CA CYS A 452 2.59 33.18 13.32
C CYS A 452 1.85 34.32 12.60
N GLY A 453 0.51 34.27 12.54
CA GLY A 453 -0.31 35.33 11.93
C GLY A 453 -0.29 35.41 10.39
N THR A 454 0.29 34.42 9.70
CA THR A 454 0.32 34.40 8.23
C THR A 454 -1.08 34.31 7.62
N LEU A 455 -1.29 35.05 6.53
CA LEU A 455 -2.48 34.97 5.68
C LEU A 455 -2.26 34.10 4.44
N ARG A 456 -1.05 33.55 4.28
CA ARG A 456 -0.73 32.67 3.16
C ARG A 456 -1.12 31.23 3.47
N GLY A 457 -1.76 30.57 2.52
CA GLY A 457 -2.15 29.18 2.62
C GLY A 457 -1.80 28.39 1.38
N LEU A 458 -2.20 27.13 1.39
CA LEU A 458 -2.15 26.24 0.23
C LEU A 458 -3.56 25.79 -0.10
N THR A 459 -3.91 25.84 -1.38
CA THR A 459 -5.19 25.33 -1.87
C THR A 459 -5.14 23.80 -1.89
N ALA A 460 -5.92 23.16 -1.02
CA ALA A 460 -6.08 21.71 -1.00
C ALA A 460 -7.23 21.31 -1.94
N ARG A 461 -6.97 20.32 -2.81
CA ARG A 461 -7.94 19.68 -3.70
C ARG A 461 -7.78 18.17 -3.59
N ALA A 462 -8.78 17.40 -4.01
CA ALA A 462 -8.62 15.96 -4.15
C ALA A 462 -7.51 15.65 -5.16
N ILE A 463 -6.64 14.68 -4.83
CA ILE A 463 -5.60 14.21 -5.76
C ILE A 463 -6.23 13.09 -6.58
N LYS A 464 -6.38 13.34 -7.87
CA LYS A 464 -6.87 12.37 -8.84
C LYS A 464 -5.71 11.96 -9.75
N GLN A 465 -5.63 10.69 -10.06
CA GLN A 465 -4.73 10.15 -11.07
C GLN A 465 -5.59 9.38 -12.07
N ASN A 466 -5.80 10.01 -13.23
CA ASN A 466 -6.86 9.62 -14.15
C ASN A 466 -8.22 9.61 -13.41
N ASP A 467 -9.00 8.53 -13.52
CA ASP A 467 -10.30 8.39 -12.84
C ASP A 467 -10.22 7.95 -11.38
N ASN A 468 -9.03 7.56 -10.91
CA ASN A 468 -8.85 7.09 -9.54
C ASN A 468 -8.52 8.24 -8.60
N VAL A 469 -9.34 8.43 -7.56
CA VAL A 469 -9.05 9.35 -6.47
C VAL A 469 -7.99 8.71 -5.57
N VAL A 470 -6.77 9.24 -5.64
CA VAL A 470 -5.63 8.79 -4.81
C VAL A 470 -5.80 9.27 -3.36
N ALA A 471 -6.21 10.51 -3.18
CA ALA A 471 -6.50 11.10 -1.88
C ALA A 471 -7.72 12.01 -1.97
N THR A 472 -8.71 11.81 -1.09
CA THR A 472 -9.90 12.64 -1.03
C THR A 472 -9.57 14.01 -0.44
N LEU A 473 -10.40 15.02 -0.73
CA LEU A 473 -10.28 16.34 -0.10
C LEU A 473 -10.31 16.23 1.42
N THR A 474 -11.24 15.45 1.97
CA THR A 474 -11.39 15.20 3.41
C THR A 474 -10.11 14.69 4.06
N GLN A 475 -9.41 13.74 3.43
CA GLN A 475 -8.12 13.23 3.96
C GLN A 475 -7.03 14.31 4.01
N ARG A 476 -7.07 15.28 3.10
CA ARG A 476 -6.06 16.35 3.01
C ARG A 476 -6.31 17.52 3.96
N ILE A 477 -7.58 17.82 4.26
CA ILE A 477 -7.96 18.97 5.09
C ILE A 477 -8.20 18.62 6.56
N LEU A 478 -8.46 17.36 6.89
CA LEU A 478 -8.75 16.90 8.26
C LEU A 478 -7.61 17.27 9.22
N GLY A 479 -7.95 17.98 10.30
CA GLY A 479 -7.00 18.42 11.32
C GLY A 479 -6.11 19.59 10.90
N ARG A 480 -6.32 20.17 9.71
CA ARG A 480 -5.67 21.41 9.29
C ARG A 480 -6.46 22.62 9.74
N VAL A 481 -5.82 23.79 9.72
CA VAL A 481 -6.44 25.05 10.07
C VAL A 481 -6.81 25.80 8.80
N SER A 482 -8.04 26.32 8.73
CA SER A 482 -8.50 27.12 7.60
C SER A 482 -7.83 28.50 7.58
N VAL A 483 -7.51 29.02 6.39
CA VAL A 483 -7.01 30.42 6.20
C VAL A 483 -8.17 31.39 6.20
N HIS A 484 -9.25 31.06 5.49
CA HIS A 484 -10.44 31.88 5.31
C HIS A 484 -11.68 31.16 5.87
N ASP A 485 -12.73 31.93 6.09
CA ASP A 485 -14.05 31.38 6.45
C ASP A 485 -14.56 30.50 5.33
N ILE A 486 -15.05 29.32 5.67
CA ILE A 486 -15.65 28.35 4.73
C ILE A 486 -17.15 28.41 4.90
N TYR A 487 -17.85 28.74 3.82
CA TYR A 487 -19.30 28.83 3.77
C TYR A 487 -19.91 27.72 2.91
N ASP A 488 -21.12 27.30 3.28
CA ASP A 488 -21.96 26.45 2.44
C ASP A 488 -22.58 27.28 1.30
N PHE A 489 -23.17 26.63 0.29
CA PHE A 489 -23.91 27.31 -0.80
C PHE A 489 -25.09 28.15 -0.31
N GLU A 490 -25.64 27.85 0.86
CA GLU A 490 -26.68 28.63 1.53
C GLU A 490 -26.16 29.86 2.30
N GLY A 491 -24.84 30.04 2.36
CA GLY A 491 -24.20 31.12 3.10
C GLY A 491 -24.01 30.84 4.60
N ASN A 492 -24.23 29.62 5.07
CA ASN A 492 -23.96 29.26 6.45
C ASN A 492 -22.47 29.01 6.67
N LEU A 493 -21.93 29.49 7.78
CA LEU A 493 -20.53 29.29 8.14
C LEU A 493 -20.30 27.87 8.62
N ILE A 494 -19.44 27.13 7.93
CA ILE A 494 -19.02 25.77 8.31
C ILE A 494 -17.80 25.82 9.25
N VAL A 495 -16.75 26.59 8.89
CA VAL A 495 -15.52 26.74 9.66
C VAL A 495 -15.06 28.21 9.58
N ALA A 496 -14.77 28.78 10.73
CA ALA A 496 -14.20 30.15 10.78
C ALA A 496 -12.70 30.15 10.44
N ALA A 497 -12.22 31.30 9.97
CA ALA A 497 -10.80 31.51 9.70
C ALA A 497 -9.94 31.28 10.95
N GLY A 498 -8.87 30.53 10.81
CA GLY A 498 -7.99 30.21 11.93
C GLY A 498 -8.47 29.11 12.87
N GLU A 499 -9.60 28.45 12.56
CA GLU A 499 -10.08 27.28 13.30
C GLU A 499 -9.66 25.96 12.66
N GLU A 500 -9.62 24.91 13.48
CA GLU A 500 -9.33 23.55 13.06
C GLU A 500 -10.51 22.91 12.32
N ILE A 501 -10.26 22.36 11.14
CA ILE A 501 -11.24 21.58 10.38
C ILE A 501 -11.37 20.19 11.00
N ARG A 502 -12.46 19.97 11.74
CA ARG A 502 -12.76 18.70 12.41
C ARG A 502 -13.58 17.77 11.52
N GLU A 503 -13.79 16.53 11.96
CA GLU A 503 -14.52 15.50 11.23
C GLU A 503 -15.93 15.94 10.82
N THR A 504 -16.66 16.63 11.71
CA THR A 504 -17.99 17.16 11.43
C THR A 504 -18.00 18.24 10.34
N ALA A 505 -16.99 19.12 10.39
CA ALA A 505 -16.80 20.14 9.37
C ALA A 505 -16.39 19.51 8.02
N CYS A 506 -15.55 18.46 8.02
CA CYS A 506 -15.22 17.74 6.80
C CYS A 506 -16.46 17.13 6.13
N ALA A 507 -17.35 16.50 6.92
CA ALA A 507 -18.59 15.94 6.40
C ALA A 507 -19.52 17.03 5.82
N ALA A 508 -19.59 18.19 6.46
CA ALA A 508 -20.36 19.34 5.96
C ALA A 508 -19.76 19.92 4.65
N ILE A 509 -18.43 20.02 4.55
CA ILE A 509 -17.72 20.47 3.33
C ILE A 509 -17.99 19.50 2.16
N GLU A 510 -17.96 18.19 2.43
CA GLU A 510 -18.24 17.17 1.42
C GLU A 510 -19.70 17.19 0.99
N ALA A 511 -20.65 17.34 1.93
CA ALA A 511 -22.09 17.49 1.64
C ALA A 511 -22.38 18.77 0.84
N ALA A 512 -21.64 19.85 1.11
CA ALA A 512 -21.74 21.11 0.37
C ALA A 512 -21.06 21.04 -1.03
N GLY A 513 -20.40 19.96 -1.40
CA GLY A 513 -19.77 19.78 -2.72
C GLY A 513 -18.59 20.74 -2.99
N ILE A 514 -17.92 21.22 -1.95
CA ILE A 514 -16.76 22.12 -2.08
C ILE A 514 -15.56 21.32 -2.58
N GLU A 515 -15.01 21.69 -3.73
CA GLU A 515 -13.89 20.98 -4.38
C GLU A 515 -12.50 21.41 -3.89
N SER A 516 -12.37 22.63 -3.38
CA SER A 516 -11.10 23.18 -2.93
C SER A 516 -11.24 24.02 -1.68
N VAL A 517 -10.29 23.89 -0.76
CA VAL A 517 -10.22 24.64 0.50
C VAL A 517 -8.82 25.19 0.69
N GLU A 518 -8.69 26.44 1.11
CA GLU A 518 -7.41 27.03 1.45
C GLU A 518 -7.06 26.76 2.92
N ILE A 519 -5.96 26.02 3.12
CA ILE A 519 -5.50 25.59 4.44
C ILE A 519 -4.15 26.18 4.78
N ARG A 520 -3.89 26.39 6.07
CA ARG A 520 -2.56 26.74 6.56
C ARG A 520 -1.61 25.56 6.42
N SER A 521 -0.36 25.84 6.07
CA SER A 521 0.67 24.84 5.85
C SER A 521 1.98 25.22 6.54
N VAL A 522 2.77 24.19 6.86
CA VAL A 522 4.14 24.34 7.35
C VAL A 522 5.03 25.07 6.31
N LEU A 523 4.74 24.88 5.02
CA LEU A 523 5.49 25.49 3.91
C LEU A 523 5.32 27.01 3.82
N THR A 524 4.21 27.54 4.33
CA THR A 524 3.88 28.97 4.30
C THR A 524 3.99 29.62 5.69
N CYS A 525 4.54 28.90 6.67
CA CYS A 525 4.69 29.40 8.03
C CYS A 525 5.77 30.51 8.10
N GLU A 526 5.44 31.63 8.77
CA GLU A 526 6.32 32.79 8.94
C GLU A 526 6.99 32.84 10.31
N ALA A 527 6.98 31.74 11.08
CA ALA A 527 7.69 31.65 12.35
C ALA A 527 9.20 31.79 12.14
N LYS A 528 9.88 32.55 13.01
CA LYS A 528 11.32 32.81 12.90
C LYS A 528 12.18 31.57 13.10
N GLN A 529 11.74 30.67 13.97
CA GLN A 529 12.38 29.40 14.23
C GLN A 529 11.30 28.32 14.40
N GLY A 530 11.56 27.12 13.87
CA GLY A 530 10.59 26.04 13.94
C GLY A 530 9.30 26.31 13.15
N VAL A 531 8.16 25.89 13.68
CA VAL A 531 6.83 26.03 13.08
C VAL A 531 5.82 26.45 14.14
N CYS A 532 4.79 27.19 13.77
CA CYS A 532 3.70 27.52 14.68
C CYS A 532 2.65 26.39 14.74
N ALA A 533 1.91 26.31 15.84
CA ALA A 533 0.91 25.28 16.07
C ALA A 533 -0.23 25.30 15.04
N LYS A 534 -0.72 26.50 14.66
CA LYS A 534 -1.80 26.60 13.68
C LYS A 534 -1.38 26.19 12.26
N CYS A 535 -0.14 26.48 11.83
CA CYS A 535 0.36 26.02 10.52
C CYS A 535 0.61 24.52 10.48
N TYR A 536 0.99 23.90 11.58
CA TYR A 536 1.12 22.46 11.68
C TYR A 536 -0.25 21.77 11.78
N GLY A 537 -1.13 22.27 12.64
CA GLY A 537 -2.46 21.74 12.87
C GLY A 537 -2.54 20.70 13.98
N ARG A 538 -3.32 19.67 13.76
CA ARG A 538 -3.59 18.59 14.72
C ARG A 538 -2.39 17.67 14.89
N ASN A 539 -2.07 17.32 16.15
CA ASN A 539 -1.21 16.17 16.44
C ASN A 539 -1.99 14.87 16.22
N LEU A 540 -1.57 14.07 15.26
CA LEU A 540 -2.28 12.86 14.83
C LEU A 540 -2.33 11.78 15.92
N ALA A 541 -1.35 11.73 16.82
CA ALA A 541 -1.32 10.77 17.90
C ALA A 541 -2.31 11.10 19.03
N SER A 542 -2.46 12.37 19.40
CA SER A 542 -3.35 12.81 20.47
C SER A 542 -4.72 13.28 19.97
N ARG A 543 -4.87 13.53 18.67
CA ARG A 543 -6.06 14.11 18.01
C ARG A 543 -6.46 15.50 18.55
N LYS A 544 -5.53 16.20 19.16
CA LYS A 544 -5.68 17.57 19.64
C LYS A 544 -4.73 18.48 18.89
N MET A 545 -4.99 19.77 18.92
CA MET A 545 -4.02 20.76 18.40
C MET A 545 -2.66 20.51 19.03
N VAL A 546 -1.62 20.61 18.19
CA VAL A 546 -0.24 20.39 18.62
C VAL A 546 0.15 21.41 19.73
N GLN A 547 0.89 20.96 20.70
CA GLN A 547 1.38 21.80 21.79
C GLN A 547 2.78 22.36 21.50
N LYS A 548 3.13 23.47 22.12
CA LYS A 548 4.50 23.99 22.07
C LYS A 548 5.50 22.97 22.61
N GLY A 549 6.65 22.89 21.95
CA GLY A 549 7.73 21.97 22.32
C GLY A 549 7.67 20.61 21.66
N GLU A 550 6.63 20.30 20.89
CA GLU A 550 6.56 19.04 20.11
C GLU A 550 7.62 19.01 19.01
N ALA A 551 8.42 17.94 18.97
CA ALA A 551 9.49 17.75 17.99
C ALA A 551 8.94 17.16 16.66
N VAL A 552 8.21 17.99 15.91
CA VAL A 552 7.51 17.56 14.70
C VAL A 552 8.46 17.16 13.56
N GLY A 553 9.67 17.74 13.52
CA GLY A 553 10.66 17.38 12.53
C GLY A 553 11.19 15.96 12.70
N VAL A 554 11.45 15.53 13.94
CA VAL A 554 11.86 14.16 14.27
C VAL A 554 10.73 13.17 13.93
N ILE A 555 9.48 13.51 14.27
CA ILE A 555 8.31 12.70 13.92
C ILE A 555 8.23 12.50 12.41
N ALA A 556 8.39 13.56 11.62
CA ALA A 556 8.38 13.50 10.16
C ALA A 556 9.50 12.62 9.59
N ALA A 557 10.72 12.78 10.08
CA ALA A 557 11.87 11.99 9.66
C ALA A 557 11.67 10.49 9.94
N GLN A 558 11.18 10.15 11.12
CA GLN A 558 10.87 8.77 11.51
C GLN A 558 9.72 8.19 10.69
N ALA A 559 8.68 8.98 10.41
CA ALA A 559 7.53 8.58 9.59
C ALA A 559 7.91 8.27 8.13
N ILE A 560 8.97 8.90 7.61
CA ILE A 560 9.50 8.65 6.27
C ILE A 560 10.46 7.45 6.28
N GLY A 561 11.27 7.33 7.32
CA GLY A 561 12.34 6.32 7.41
C GLY A 561 11.85 4.92 7.78
N GLU A 562 10.89 4.80 8.68
CA GLU A 562 10.35 3.52 9.13
C GLU A 562 9.76 2.68 7.98
N PRO A 563 8.85 3.19 7.13
CA PRO A 563 8.35 2.44 5.99
C PRO A 563 9.43 2.04 4.98
N GLY A 564 10.46 2.86 4.81
CA GLY A 564 11.61 2.54 3.95
C GLY A 564 12.31 1.26 4.40
N THR A 565 12.58 1.14 5.69
CA THR A 565 13.19 -0.06 6.27
C THR A 565 12.26 -1.27 6.18
N GLN A 566 10.95 -1.13 6.45
CA GLN A 566 9.99 -2.23 6.34
C GLN A 566 9.77 -2.69 4.90
N LEU A 567 9.72 -1.79 3.91
CA LEU A 567 9.59 -2.14 2.49
C LEU A 567 10.77 -2.99 2.01
N THR A 568 11.98 -2.67 2.46
CA THR A 568 13.17 -3.47 2.14
C THR A 568 13.12 -4.88 2.72
N LEU A 569 12.59 -5.03 3.94
CA LEU A 569 12.40 -6.32 4.58
C LEU A 569 11.30 -7.16 3.89
N ARG A 570 10.22 -6.53 3.41
CA ARG A 570 9.10 -7.22 2.75
C ARG A 570 9.40 -7.73 1.34
N THR A 571 10.35 -7.15 0.61
CA THR A 571 10.74 -7.63 -0.74
C THR A 571 11.27 -9.06 -0.71
N PHE A 572 11.75 -9.54 0.42
CA PHE A 572 12.15 -10.92 0.65
C PHE A 572 11.02 -11.93 0.49
N HIS A 573 9.79 -11.59 0.89
CA HIS A 573 8.65 -12.51 0.88
C HIS A 573 8.04 -12.76 -0.51
N SER A 574 8.37 -11.96 -1.52
CA SER A 574 7.88 -12.17 -2.89
C SER A 574 8.63 -13.25 -3.67
N GLY A 575 9.77 -13.73 -3.15
CA GLY A 575 10.53 -14.85 -3.70
C GLY A 575 11.10 -14.62 -5.11
N GLY A 576 11.29 -13.36 -5.53
CA GLY A 576 11.85 -13.00 -6.84
C GLY A 576 10.86 -13.15 -8.01
N VAL A 577 9.58 -13.33 -7.74
CA VAL A 577 8.52 -13.28 -8.76
C VAL A 577 8.47 -11.87 -9.34
N ALA A 578 8.51 -11.75 -10.67
CA ALA A 578 8.34 -10.47 -11.33
C ALA A 578 6.94 -9.93 -11.05
N GLY A 579 6.86 -8.69 -10.56
CA GLY A 579 5.56 -8.03 -10.35
C GLY A 579 4.87 -7.87 -11.70
N ASN A 580 3.72 -8.48 -11.90
CA ASN A 580 2.88 -8.23 -13.05
C ASN A 580 2.27 -6.84 -12.93
N ALA A 581 2.94 -5.84 -13.49
CA ALA A 581 2.20 -4.69 -13.98
C ALA A 581 1.49 -5.18 -15.25
N ALA A 582 0.28 -5.71 -15.13
CA ALA A 582 -0.61 -5.88 -16.28
C ALA A 582 -0.77 -4.47 -16.88
N THR A 583 -0.04 -4.19 -17.93
CA THR A 583 -0.15 -2.92 -18.64
C THR A 583 -1.51 -2.93 -19.31
N GLN A 584 -2.35 -1.99 -18.92
CA GLN A 584 -3.67 -1.83 -19.51
C GLN A 584 -3.50 -1.54 -21.01
N ASN A 585 -4.03 -2.38 -21.85
CA ASN A 585 -4.01 -2.25 -23.32
C ASN A 585 -5.38 -1.87 -23.89
N THR A 586 -6.41 -1.90 -23.04
CA THR A 586 -7.79 -1.56 -23.43
C THR A 586 -8.40 -0.62 -22.39
N TYR A 587 -9.28 0.23 -22.82
CA TYR A 587 -10.11 1.04 -21.93
C TYR A 587 -11.59 0.70 -22.18
N ALA A 588 -12.31 0.39 -21.10
CA ALA A 588 -13.74 0.15 -21.12
C ALA A 588 -14.45 1.15 -20.18
N LEU A 589 -15.66 1.54 -20.53
CA LEU A 589 -16.45 2.51 -19.79
C LEU A 589 -16.78 1.98 -18.40
N THR A 590 -16.53 2.80 -17.38
CA THR A 590 -16.83 2.49 -15.96
C THR A 590 -18.30 2.73 -15.61
N GLN A 591 -18.98 3.59 -16.39
CA GLN A 591 -20.39 3.96 -16.21
C GLN A 591 -21.04 4.11 -17.59
N SER A 592 -22.38 4.11 -17.63
CA SER A 592 -23.15 4.36 -18.86
C SER A 592 -23.26 5.86 -19.10
N GLY A 593 -23.17 6.31 -20.33
CA GLY A 593 -23.29 7.72 -20.69
C GLY A 593 -22.97 8.01 -22.15
N ARG A 594 -23.04 9.28 -22.53
CA ARG A 594 -22.71 9.76 -23.87
C ARG A 594 -21.21 10.06 -23.95
N VAL A 595 -20.59 9.57 -25.01
CA VAL A 595 -19.15 9.77 -25.27
C VAL A 595 -18.95 11.04 -26.09
N GLU A 596 -18.19 11.98 -25.57
CA GLU A 596 -17.71 13.18 -26.26
C GLU A 596 -16.18 13.12 -26.33
N ILE A 597 -15.60 13.42 -27.52
CA ILE A 597 -14.14 13.40 -27.69
C ILE A 597 -13.73 14.72 -28.34
N ASP A 598 -12.87 15.46 -27.64
CA ASP A 598 -12.32 16.72 -28.13
C ASP A 598 -11.10 16.46 -29.02
N GLU A 599 -10.94 17.32 -30.05
CA GLU A 599 -9.82 17.34 -31.00
C GLU A 599 -9.47 15.99 -31.65
N LEU A 600 -10.47 15.14 -31.87
CA LEU A 600 -10.29 13.82 -32.47
C LEU A 600 -9.90 13.91 -33.94
N ARG A 601 -8.75 13.37 -34.31
CA ARG A 601 -8.39 13.05 -35.71
C ARG A 601 -8.20 11.56 -35.83
N THR A 602 -8.87 10.97 -36.79
CA THR A 602 -8.81 9.54 -37.07
C THR A 602 -8.47 9.28 -38.52
N ILE A 603 -7.88 8.14 -38.77
CA ILE A 603 -7.65 7.58 -40.11
C ILE A 603 -8.33 6.22 -40.13
N THR A 604 -9.05 5.96 -41.25
CA THR A 604 -9.63 4.65 -41.50
C THR A 604 -8.67 3.86 -42.42
N THR A 605 -8.25 2.70 -41.93
CA THR A 605 -7.40 1.78 -42.70
C THR A 605 -8.22 1.06 -43.78
N GLU A 606 -7.57 0.45 -44.76
CA GLU A 606 -8.24 -0.39 -45.79
C GLU A 606 -9.01 -1.57 -45.16
N ALA A 607 -8.62 -2.03 -43.97
CA ALA A 607 -9.33 -3.07 -43.26
C ALA A 607 -10.59 -2.57 -42.50
N GLY A 608 -10.86 -1.25 -42.52
CA GLY A 608 -12.02 -0.64 -41.89
C GLY A 608 -11.75 -0.24 -40.40
N ASP A 609 -10.55 -0.41 -39.88
CA ASP A 609 -10.20 -0.01 -38.52
C ASP A 609 -10.03 1.51 -38.43
N VAL A 610 -10.60 2.10 -37.39
CA VAL A 610 -10.46 3.53 -37.10
C VAL A 610 -9.28 3.73 -36.12
N ILE A 611 -8.21 4.40 -36.55
CA ILE A 611 -7.01 4.64 -35.77
C ILE A 611 -6.90 6.12 -35.40
N VAL A 612 -6.60 6.40 -34.13
CA VAL A 612 -6.43 7.75 -33.61
C VAL A 612 -5.04 8.30 -33.93
N VAL A 613 -4.97 9.44 -34.62
CA VAL A 613 -3.71 10.13 -34.97
C VAL A 613 -3.53 11.49 -34.28
N SER A 614 -4.46 11.89 -33.47
CA SER A 614 -4.31 13.06 -32.58
C SER A 614 -3.49 12.69 -31.32
N ARG A 615 -2.64 13.62 -30.87
CA ARG A 615 -1.83 13.44 -29.65
C ARG A 615 -2.46 14.08 -28.42
N LEU A 616 -3.31 15.07 -28.64
CA LEU A 616 -4.07 15.79 -27.61
C LEU A 616 -5.54 15.51 -27.90
N ASN A 617 -6.10 14.57 -27.20
CA ASN A 617 -7.52 14.25 -27.27
C ASN A 617 -7.98 13.81 -25.89
N GLU A 618 -9.14 14.27 -25.49
CA GLU A 618 -9.76 13.92 -24.22
C GLU A 618 -11.16 13.36 -24.50
N LEU A 619 -11.36 12.11 -24.11
CA LEU A 619 -12.67 11.51 -24.06
C LEU A 619 -13.34 11.94 -22.76
N ARG A 620 -14.56 12.46 -22.86
CA ARG A 620 -15.44 12.78 -21.74
C ARG A 620 -16.68 11.91 -21.81
N LEU A 621 -16.97 11.26 -20.70
CA LEU A 621 -18.24 10.56 -20.53
C LEU A 621 -19.22 11.49 -19.83
N VAL A 622 -20.31 11.84 -20.49
CA VAL A 622 -21.31 12.79 -20.02
C VAL A 622 -22.60 12.05 -19.69
N ASP A 623 -23.16 12.34 -18.53
CA ASP A 623 -24.48 11.82 -18.15
C ASP A 623 -25.57 12.47 -19.01
N GLU A 624 -26.41 11.68 -19.66
CA GLU A 624 -27.49 12.15 -20.55
C GLU A 624 -28.53 13.02 -19.85
N LYS A 625 -28.74 12.79 -18.55
CA LYS A 625 -29.81 13.49 -17.79
C LYS A 625 -29.35 14.81 -17.18
N THR A 626 -28.13 14.83 -16.68
CA THR A 626 -27.61 15.97 -15.93
C THR A 626 -26.64 16.83 -16.71
N GLY A 627 -26.07 16.30 -17.83
CA GLY A 627 -25.02 16.99 -18.60
C GLY A 627 -23.67 17.09 -17.86
N VAL A 628 -23.51 16.39 -16.74
CA VAL A 628 -22.29 16.41 -15.94
C VAL A 628 -21.28 15.42 -16.51
N VAL A 629 -20.01 15.82 -16.59
CA VAL A 629 -18.91 14.95 -16.97
C VAL A 629 -18.65 13.94 -15.84
N LEU A 630 -18.89 12.66 -16.15
CA LEU A 630 -18.71 11.56 -15.20
C LEU A 630 -17.24 11.13 -15.08
N THR A 631 -16.58 10.96 -16.24
CA THR A 631 -15.19 10.52 -16.34
C THR A 631 -14.50 11.16 -17.53
N THR A 632 -13.18 11.33 -17.42
CA THR A 632 -12.33 11.80 -18.52
C THR A 632 -11.19 10.82 -18.75
N PHE A 633 -10.86 10.56 -20.02
CA PHE A 633 -9.77 9.67 -20.39
C PHE A 633 -9.02 10.19 -21.61
N ASN A 634 -7.68 10.19 -21.54
CA ASN A 634 -6.84 10.57 -22.68
C ASN A 634 -6.58 9.33 -23.55
N ILE A 635 -7.08 9.32 -24.79
CA ILE A 635 -6.88 8.21 -25.70
C ILE A 635 -5.44 8.24 -26.23
N PRO A 636 -4.67 7.15 -26.09
CA PRO A 636 -3.30 7.10 -26.60
C PRO A 636 -3.23 7.22 -28.14
N TYR A 637 -2.18 7.85 -28.64
CA TYR A 637 -1.88 7.90 -30.08
C TYR A 637 -1.72 6.49 -30.66
N ALA A 638 -2.16 6.26 -31.88
CA ALA A 638 -2.18 4.98 -32.59
C ALA A 638 -3.11 3.91 -31.99
N SER A 639 -4.09 4.31 -31.14
CA SER A 639 -5.12 3.41 -30.64
C SER A 639 -6.17 3.10 -31.70
N LYS A 640 -6.68 1.85 -31.70
CA LYS A 640 -7.93 1.50 -32.37
C LYS A 640 -9.10 2.01 -31.56
N LEU A 641 -10.02 2.72 -32.20
CA LEU A 641 -11.23 3.27 -31.62
C LEU A 641 -12.45 2.44 -32.01
N PHE A 642 -13.27 2.05 -31.02
CA PHE A 642 -14.48 1.24 -31.22
C PHE A 642 -15.77 2.02 -31.01
N VAL A 643 -15.67 3.26 -30.54
CA VAL A 643 -16.82 4.12 -30.25
C VAL A 643 -16.87 5.33 -31.19
N THR A 644 -18.07 5.79 -31.47
CA THR A 644 -18.31 7.02 -32.25
C THR A 644 -18.61 8.18 -31.31
N PRO A 645 -17.98 9.35 -31.47
CA PRO A 645 -18.28 10.53 -30.69
C PRO A 645 -19.75 10.94 -30.82
N GLY A 646 -20.40 11.27 -29.71
CA GLY A 646 -21.79 11.72 -29.66
C GLY A 646 -22.83 10.61 -29.41
N GLU A 647 -22.44 9.35 -29.42
CA GLU A 647 -23.32 8.21 -29.11
C GLU A 647 -23.25 7.82 -27.62
N SER A 648 -24.32 7.15 -27.16
CA SER A 648 -24.42 6.67 -25.80
C SER A 648 -24.10 5.19 -25.72
N TYR A 649 -23.31 4.83 -24.71
CA TYR A 649 -22.83 3.47 -24.50
C TYR A 649 -23.08 3.00 -23.07
N GLU A 650 -23.23 1.70 -22.89
CA GLU A 650 -23.41 1.07 -21.58
C GLU A 650 -22.07 0.83 -20.87
N LYS A 651 -22.15 0.69 -19.55
CA LYS A 651 -21.02 0.28 -18.70
C LYS A 651 -20.39 -1.02 -19.22
N GLY A 652 -19.07 -1.04 -19.35
CA GLY A 652 -18.30 -2.19 -19.81
C GLY A 652 -18.03 -2.21 -21.32
N THR A 653 -18.58 -1.26 -22.11
CA THR A 653 -18.25 -1.15 -23.53
C THR A 653 -16.78 -0.77 -23.72
N GLN A 654 -16.06 -1.52 -24.56
CA GLN A 654 -14.67 -1.23 -24.91
C GLN A 654 -14.61 0.01 -25.80
N VAL A 655 -13.83 0.99 -25.37
CA VAL A 655 -13.68 2.28 -26.08
C VAL A 655 -12.55 2.25 -27.07
N CYS A 656 -11.37 1.86 -26.61
CA CYS A 656 -10.16 1.81 -27.42
C CYS A 656 -9.23 0.68 -26.99
N GLU A 657 -8.34 0.33 -27.90
CA GLU A 657 -7.28 -0.65 -27.71
C GLU A 657 -5.97 -0.09 -28.26
N TRP A 658 -4.87 -0.26 -27.52
CA TRP A 658 -3.55 0.21 -27.95
C TRP A 658 -2.47 -0.80 -27.55
N ASP A 659 -1.32 -0.73 -28.21
CA ASP A 659 -0.14 -1.49 -27.81
C ASP A 659 0.70 -0.65 -26.85
N PRO A 660 0.77 -1.01 -25.55
CA PRO A 660 1.53 -0.27 -24.56
C PRO A 660 3.06 -0.40 -24.75
N TYR A 661 3.51 -1.39 -25.52
CA TYR A 661 4.91 -1.73 -25.71
C TYR A 661 5.56 -1.06 -26.90
N LYS A 662 4.75 -0.48 -27.78
CA LYS A 662 5.20 0.20 -28.99
C LYS A 662 4.76 1.66 -29.03
N ALA A 663 5.67 2.53 -29.40
CA ALA A 663 5.33 3.85 -29.91
C ALA A 663 5.46 3.78 -31.43
N THR A 664 4.35 3.69 -32.14
CA THR A 664 4.29 3.59 -33.60
C THR A 664 3.95 4.96 -34.19
N LEU A 665 4.65 5.40 -35.20
CA LEU A 665 4.23 6.56 -35.97
C LEU A 665 3.50 6.06 -37.26
N ILE A 666 2.28 6.55 -37.43
CA ILE A 666 1.39 6.15 -38.50
C ILE A 666 1.47 7.15 -39.67
N ILE A 667 1.48 6.65 -40.90
CA ILE A 667 1.51 7.43 -42.10
C ILE A 667 0.11 7.97 -42.38
N GLU A 668 0.00 9.30 -42.52
CA GLU A 668 -1.27 9.97 -42.72
C GLU A 668 -1.61 10.19 -44.22
N GLN A 669 -0.62 10.10 -45.12
CA GLN A 669 -0.79 10.31 -46.56
C GLN A 669 -0.08 9.21 -47.36
N ALA A 670 -0.74 8.65 -48.35
CA ALA A 670 -0.13 7.66 -49.24
C ALA A 670 0.87 8.31 -50.20
N GLY A 671 1.95 7.63 -50.49
CA GLY A 671 2.98 8.10 -51.41
C GLY A 671 4.20 7.20 -51.43
N ARG A 672 5.28 7.65 -52.03
CA ARG A 672 6.56 6.96 -52.06
C ARG A 672 7.46 7.45 -50.95
N LEU A 673 8.02 6.54 -50.16
CA LEU A 673 8.91 6.84 -49.03
C LEU A 673 10.33 7.14 -49.55
N GLN A 674 10.91 8.25 -49.09
CA GLN A 674 12.29 8.63 -49.36
C GLN A 674 12.96 9.04 -48.02
N TYR A 675 14.11 8.44 -47.71
CA TYR A 675 14.87 8.78 -46.51
C TYR A 675 15.94 9.85 -46.80
N SER A 676 16.13 10.76 -45.85
CA SER A 676 17.18 11.78 -45.89
C SER A 676 18.05 11.63 -44.65
N ASP A 677 19.36 11.78 -44.79
CA ASP A 677 20.37 11.65 -43.72
C ASP A 677 20.38 10.28 -42.96
N VAL A 678 19.88 9.23 -43.61
CA VAL A 678 19.91 7.85 -43.13
C VAL A 678 21.16 7.17 -43.70
N ILE A 679 22.29 7.21 -42.95
CA ILE A 679 23.59 6.73 -43.36
C ILE A 679 24.04 5.61 -42.45
N GLU A 680 24.37 4.45 -43.02
CA GLU A 680 24.83 3.27 -42.28
C GLU A 680 26.12 3.55 -41.53
N GLY A 681 26.19 3.16 -40.24
CA GLY A 681 27.36 3.40 -39.37
C GLY A 681 27.47 4.81 -38.78
N VAL A 682 26.62 5.78 -39.21
CA VAL A 682 26.65 7.16 -38.69
C VAL A 682 25.33 7.50 -38.00
N THR A 683 24.22 7.34 -38.67
CA THR A 683 22.87 7.63 -38.13
C THR A 683 22.04 6.37 -37.94
N VAL A 684 22.45 5.27 -38.59
CA VAL A 684 21.72 4.00 -38.59
C VAL A 684 22.69 2.85 -38.34
N LYS A 685 22.22 1.88 -37.59
CA LYS A 685 22.85 0.58 -37.40
C LYS A 685 21.96 -0.49 -37.98
N THR A 686 22.54 -1.31 -38.87
CA THR A 686 21.84 -2.49 -39.41
C THR A 686 22.29 -3.71 -38.63
N GLU A 687 21.38 -4.40 -37.99
CA GLU A 687 21.58 -5.69 -37.35
C GLU A 687 20.87 -6.76 -38.15
N ILE A 688 21.50 -7.90 -38.31
CA ILE A 688 20.90 -9.07 -38.95
C ILE A 688 20.51 -10.02 -37.83
N ASP A 689 19.24 -10.37 -37.75
CA ASP A 689 18.76 -11.37 -36.81
C ASP A 689 19.28 -12.74 -37.26
N ASP A 690 20.08 -13.39 -36.40
CA ASP A 690 20.74 -14.66 -36.71
C ASP A 690 19.73 -15.83 -36.96
N GLN A 691 18.49 -15.69 -36.45
CA GLN A 691 17.46 -16.74 -36.58
C GLN A 691 16.59 -16.56 -37.81
N THR A 692 16.17 -15.34 -38.08
CA THR A 692 15.25 -15.02 -39.18
C THR A 692 15.97 -14.52 -40.46
N GLY A 693 17.24 -14.13 -40.35
CA GLY A 693 18.00 -13.52 -41.43
C GLY A 693 17.51 -12.15 -41.89
N LYS A 694 16.52 -11.57 -41.17
CA LYS A 694 15.95 -10.26 -41.47
C LYS A 694 16.89 -9.15 -41.05
N LYS A 695 17.01 -8.12 -41.85
CA LYS A 695 17.79 -6.89 -41.51
C LYS A 695 16.91 -5.96 -40.74
N GLU A 696 17.30 -5.67 -39.49
CA GLU A 696 16.70 -4.65 -38.65
C GLU A 696 17.52 -3.36 -38.75
N VAL A 697 16.88 -2.26 -39.10
CA VAL A 697 17.51 -0.95 -39.30
C VAL A 697 17.07 -0.02 -38.19
N THR A 698 17.98 0.24 -37.22
CA THR A 698 17.68 1.07 -36.03
C THR A 698 18.43 2.40 -36.12
N ILE A 699 17.73 3.50 -35.81
CA ILE A 699 18.33 4.84 -35.70
C ILE A 699 19.20 4.91 -34.43
N ILE A 700 20.48 5.29 -34.61
CA ILE A 700 21.42 5.46 -33.50
C ILE A 700 21.69 6.94 -33.25
N GLU A 701 22.18 7.24 -32.04
CA GLU A 701 22.62 8.60 -31.69
C GLU A 701 23.89 8.97 -32.49
N THR A 702 23.81 10.01 -33.30
CA THR A 702 24.94 10.51 -34.06
C THR A 702 25.69 11.56 -33.28
N LYS A 703 27.04 11.52 -33.40
CA LYS A 703 27.90 12.55 -32.83
C LYS A 703 27.90 13.83 -33.70
N ASP A 704 27.50 13.71 -34.95
CA ASP A 704 27.40 14.81 -35.92
C ASP A 704 26.01 15.44 -35.86
N ARG A 705 25.93 16.57 -35.16
CA ARG A 705 24.65 17.31 -34.98
C ARG A 705 24.12 17.96 -36.26
N THR A 706 24.86 17.93 -37.37
CA THR A 706 24.44 18.48 -38.66
C THR A 706 23.51 17.53 -39.42
N LYS A 707 23.50 16.23 -39.04
CA LYS A 707 22.75 15.20 -39.70
C LYS A 707 21.48 14.86 -38.90
N MET A 708 20.32 15.01 -39.57
CA MET A 708 19.03 14.74 -38.99
C MET A 708 18.29 13.71 -39.82
N PRO A 709 18.18 12.47 -39.36
CA PRO A 709 17.44 11.44 -40.06
C PRO A 709 15.97 11.83 -40.22
N GLN A 710 15.49 11.91 -41.49
CA GLN A 710 14.12 12.26 -41.82
C GLN A 710 13.56 11.28 -42.86
N ALA A 711 12.26 11.12 -42.82
CA ALA A 711 11.49 10.39 -43.83
C ALA A 711 10.54 11.35 -44.53
N HIS A 712 10.60 11.39 -45.85
CA HIS A 712 9.75 12.18 -46.72
C HIS A 712 8.78 11.27 -47.45
N ILE A 713 7.52 11.66 -47.51
CA ILE A 713 6.54 11.04 -48.39
C ILE A 713 6.44 11.92 -49.63
N VAL A 714 6.68 11.33 -50.79
CA VAL A 714 6.79 12.03 -52.07
C VAL A 714 5.66 11.53 -52.99
N ASP A 715 5.09 12.45 -53.74
CA ASP A 715 4.09 12.15 -54.77
C ASP A 715 4.76 11.60 -56.05
N ALA A 716 3.97 11.11 -57.00
CA ALA A 716 4.44 10.62 -58.30
C ALA A 716 5.23 11.68 -59.12
N GLU A 717 5.00 12.96 -58.83
CA GLU A 717 5.71 14.11 -59.44
C GLU A 717 6.99 14.52 -58.74
N GLY A 718 7.36 13.85 -57.59
CA GLY A 718 8.57 14.16 -56.81
C GLY A 718 8.40 15.30 -55.80
N ASN A 719 7.18 15.79 -55.55
CA ASN A 719 6.94 16.79 -54.52
C ASN A 719 6.82 16.15 -53.14
N ILE A 720 7.44 16.78 -52.13
CA ILE A 720 7.36 16.32 -50.73
C ILE A 720 5.96 16.67 -50.18
N LEU A 721 5.15 15.64 -49.92
CA LEU A 721 3.84 15.79 -49.30
C LEU A 721 3.94 16.02 -47.82
N ARG A 722 4.78 15.21 -47.14
CA ARG A 722 5.00 15.33 -45.69
C ARG A 722 6.39 14.86 -45.28
N THR A 723 6.93 15.48 -44.22
CA THR A 723 8.20 15.13 -43.63
C THR A 723 8.02 14.66 -42.17
N TYR A 724 8.64 13.54 -41.85
CA TYR A 724 8.65 13.00 -40.49
C TYR A 724 10.09 12.92 -39.96
N ASN A 725 10.32 13.36 -38.75
CA ASN A 725 11.61 13.21 -38.06
C ASN A 725 11.71 11.80 -37.47
N LEU A 726 12.85 11.16 -37.61
CA LEU A 726 13.12 9.82 -37.08
C LEU A 726 13.86 9.93 -35.74
N PRO A 727 13.22 9.55 -34.62
CA PRO A 727 13.85 9.62 -33.31
C PRO A 727 14.91 8.52 -33.13
N VAL A 728 15.85 8.74 -32.20
CA VAL A 728 16.85 7.73 -31.81
C VAL A 728 16.16 6.49 -31.26
N LYS A 729 16.68 5.31 -31.56
CA LYS A 729 16.09 3.98 -31.26
C LYS A 729 14.80 3.66 -32.02
N ALA A 730 14.43 4.42 -33.04
CA ALA A 730 13.38 4.04 -33.95
C ALA A 730 13.82 2.89 -34.86
N LEU A 731 13.00 1.86 -34.97
CA LEU A 731 13.16 0.76 -35.92
C LEU A 731 12.39 1.09 -37.17
N LEU A 732 13.04 1.15 -38.32
CA LEU A 732 12.42 1.43 -39.62
C LEU A 732 11.71 0.19 -40.12
N VAL A 733 10.43 0.34 -40.49
CA VAL A 733 9.58 -0.77 -40.98
C VAL A 733 9.76 -0.97 -42.47
N HIS A 734 9.89 0.13 -43.25
CA HIS A 734 9.96 0.12 -44.71
C HIS A 734 11.34 0.49 -45.20
N THR A 735 11.71 -0.03 -46.36
CA THR A 735 12.94 0.33 -47.08
C THR A 735 12.75 1.59 -47.92
N ASP A 736 13.84 2.26 -48.22
CA ASP A 736 13.84 3.46 -49.08
C ASP A 736 13.22 3.15 -50.45
N GLY A 737 12.37 4.05 -50.93
CA GLY A 737 11.69 3.93 -52.24
C GLY A 737 10.43 3.04 -52.23
N THR A 738 9.98 2.55 -51.09
CA THR A 738 8.74 1.74 -50.99
C THR A 738 7.49 2.62 -51.09
N ASP A 739 6.47 2.16 -51.78
CA ASP A 739 5.17 2.81 -51.81
C ASP A 739 4.40 2.45 -50.54
N VAL A 740 3.95 3.47 -49.79
CA VAL A 740 3.28 3.34 -48.50
C VAL A 740 1.84 3.84 -48.57
N LYS A 741 0.97 3.22 -47.81
CA LYS A 741 -0.46 3.52 -47.73
C LYS A 741 -0.81 4.30 -46.47
N VAL A 742 -1.99 4.92 -46.45
CA VAL A 742 -2.54 5.57 -45.26
C VAL A 742 -2.82 4.52 -44.18
N GLY A 743 -2.30 4.72 -42.98
CA GLY A 743 -2.44 3.79 -41.90
C GLY A 743 -1.26 2.84 -41.69
N ASP A 744 -0.26 2.81 -42.59
CA ASP A 744 0.96 2.03 -42.45
C ASP A 744 1.86 2.63 -41.33
N SER A 745 2.61 1.76 -40.69
CA SER A 745 3.57 2.16 -39.63
C SER A 745 4.89 2.61 -40.27
N LEU A 746 5.30 3.85 -40.11
CA LEU A 746 6.58 4.37 -40.61
C LEU A 746 7.77 3.81 -39.85
N PHE A 747 7.71 3.92 -38.56
CA PHE A 747 8.67 3.33 -37.60
C PHE A 747 7.98 2.88 -36.36
N THR A 748 8.60 1.95 -35.67
CA THR A 748 8.19 1.51 -34.32
C THR A 748 9.33 1.75 -33.35
N GLN A 749 9.01 2.31 -32.20
CA GLN A 749 9.97 2.45 -31.09
C GLN A 749 9.50 1.56 -29.94
N THR A 750 10.31 0.59 -29.59
CA THR A 750 9.96 -0.33 -28.49
C THR A 750 10.08 0.41 -27.16
N ARG A 751 9.00 0.41 -26.39
CA ARG A 751 9.03 0.81 -24.99
C ARG A 751 9.48 -0.39 -24.16
N SER A 752 10.53 -0.25 -23.35
CA SER A 752 11.00 -1.34 -22.51
C SER A 752 9.95 -1.70 -21.46
N PHE A 753 9.64 -3.00 -21.38
CA PHE A 753 8.77 -3.54 -20.34
C PHE A 753 9.44 -3.37 -18.96
N GLY A 754 8.71 -2.78 -18.01
CA GLY A 754 9.20 -2.62 -16.61
C GLY A 754 9.85 -1.28 -16.29
N THR A 755 10.15 -0.45 -17.28
CA THR A 755 10.41 0.97 -17.05
C THR A 755 9.17 1.76 -17.46
N ALA A 756 8.19 1.80 -16.59
CA ALA A 756 7.14 2.81 -16.68
C ALA A 756 7.82 4.17 -16.48
N GLY A 757 8.30 4.75 -17.58
CA GLY A 757 8.94 6.06 -17.60
C GLY A 757 10.37 6.07 -17.05
N ASP A 758 11.10 7.12 -17.35
CA ASP A 758 12.44 7.45 -16.85
C ASP A 758 12.51 7.70 -15.33
N ILE A 759 11.44 7.40 -14.60
CA ILE A 759 11.32 7.66 -13.16
C ILE A 759 11.64 6.39 -12.38
N THR A 760 12.80 6.38 -11.73
CA THR A 760 13.12 5.35 -10.73
C THR A 760 12.11 5.42 -9.58
N GLY A 761 11.55 4.27 -9.19
CA GLY A 761 10.62 4.18 -8.05
C GLY A 761 11.29 3.65 -6.77
N GLY A 762 10.53 3.61 -5.67
CA GLY A 762 10.97 3.06 -4.40
C GLY A 762 12.00 3.92 -3.65
N LEU A 763 12.83 3.27 -2.81
CA LEU A 763 13.82 3.94 -1.97
C LEU A 763 14.82 4.82 -2.74
N PRO A 764 15.37 4.42 -3.91
CA PRO A 764 16.27 5.27 -4.70
C PRO A 764 15.62 6.60 -5.09
N ARG A 765 14.34 6.60 -5.49
CA ARG A 765 13.63 7.84 -5.85
C ARG A 765 13.35 8.73 -4.65
N VAL A 766 12.96 8.13 -3.52
CA VAL A 766 12.79 8.86 -2.26
C VAL A 766 14.08 9.55 -1.85
N THR A 767 15.20 8.84 -1.92
CA THR A 767 16.53 9.38 -1.60
C THR A 767 16.91 10.51 -2.55
N GLU A 768 16.71 10.34 -3.86
CA GLU A 768 16.98 11.35 -4.89
C GLU A 768 16.21 12.66 -4.61
N LEU A 769 14.93 12.57 -4.28
CA LEU A 769 14.08 13.73 -3.98
C LEU A 769 14.50 14.44 -2.69
N PHE A 770 14.76 13.70 -1.60
CA PHE A 770 15.16 14.32 -0.33
C PHE A 770 16.59 14.86 -0.35
N GLU A 771 17.47 14.31 -1.17
CA GLU A 771 18.84 14.82 -1.35
C GLU A 771 18.94 15.90 -2.45
N ALA A 772 17.84 16.21 -3.12
CA ALA A 772 17.80 17.15 -4.25
C ALA A 772 18.87 16.83 -5.32
N ARG A 773 19.05 15.56 -5.64
CA ARG A 773 19.98 15.12 -6.69
C ARG A 773 19.41 15.49 -8.05
N ASN A 774 20.29 15.89 -8.97
CA ASN A 774 19.89 16.08 -10.35
C ASN A 774 19.44 14.75 -10.96
N PRO A 775 18.25 14.67 -11.57
CA PRO A 775 17.82 13.46 -12.26
C PRO A 775 18.72 13.16 -13.46
N SER A 776 18.80 11.88 -13.84
CA SER A 776 19.57 11.43 -15.01
C SER A 776 19.04 12.02 -16.32
N ASN A 777 17.74 12.33 -16.37
CA ASN A 777 17.04 12.95 -17.51
C ASN A 777 16.25 14.18 -17.05
N PRO A 778 16.93 15.34 -16.83
CA PRO A 778 16.28 16.53 -16.31
C PRO A 778 15.37 17.18 -17.37
N ALA A 779 14.20 17.66 -16.95
CA ALA A 779 13.39 18.53 -17.77
C ALA A 779 14.09 19.90 -17.95
N ILE A 780 13.95 20.48 -19.12
CA ILE A 780 14.40 21.85 -19.38
C ILE A 780 13.29 22.80 -18.88
N VAL A 781 13.64 23.65 -17.92
CA VAL A 781 12.74 24.60 -17.30
C VAL A 781 13.11 26.01 -17.75
N ALA A 782 12.13 26.83 -18.12
CA ALA A 782 12.36 28.25 -18.40
C ALA A 782 12.63 28.98 -17.07
N GLU A 783 13.74 29.75 -17.01
CA GLU A 783 14.11 30.51 -15.84
C GLU A 783 13.51 31.94 -15.84
N ILE A 784 12.97 32.36 -16.99
CA ILE A 784 12.37 33.70 -17.20
C ILE A 784 11.06 33.53 -17.94
N ASP A 785 10.15 34.47 -17.73
CA ASP A 785 8.91 34.60 -18.49
C ASP A 785 9.19 35.04 -19.92
N GLY A 786 8.57 34.38 -20.91
CA GLY A 786 8.76 34.69 -22.31
C GLY A 786 8.01 33.80 -23.27
N GLU A 787 8.05 34.11 -24.55
CA GLU A 787 7.48 33.31 -25.62
C GLU A 787 8.53 32.31 -26.13
N VAL A 788 8.17 31.04 -26.18
CA VAL A 788 9.05 29.96 -26.65
C VAL A 788 9.03 29.90 -28.16
N THR A 789 10.17 30.09 -28.81
CA THR A 789 10.32 29.95 -30.24
C THR A 789 11.36 28.87 -30.55
N PHE A 790 11.09 28.01 -31.51
CA PHE A 790 12.04 27.01 -32.00
C PHE A 790 12.89 27.61 -33.12
N GLY A 791 14.18 27.81 -32.84
CA GLY A 791 15.13 28.28 -33.81
C GLY A 791 15.71 27.18 -34.70
N ARG A 792 16.45 27.59 -35.75
CA ARG A 792 17.24 26.63 -36.53
C ARG A 792 18.40 26.09 -35.65
N ILE A 793 18.61 24.80 -35.70
CA ILE A 793 19.72 24.13 -35.01
C ILE A 793 21.00 24.68 -35.57
N LYS A 794 21.86 25.28 -34.71
CA LYS A 794 23.22 25.75 -35.07
C LYS A 794 24.19 24.60 -34.96
#